data_f95ad278c13d867e9f56a77f43d7d548
#
_entry.id   f95ad278c13d867e9f56a77f43d7d548
#
_cell.length_a   1.000
_cell.length_b   1.000
_cell.length_c   1.000
_cell.angle_alpha   90.00
_cell.angle_beta   90.00
_cell.angle_gamma   90.00
#
_symmetry.space_group_name_H-M   'P 1'
#
loop_
_entity.id
_entity.type
_entity.pdbx_description
1 polymer ?
#
loop_
_entity_poly.entity_id
_entity_poly.type
_entity_poly.pdbx_seq_one_letter_code
_entity_poly.pdbx_strand_id
1 'polypeptide(L)'
;MGKRITALFIGALCLAGGLAAQTPQPILKGKVIDRGGETVIGAHVKWKNAQGGAVTDLDGNFSIPETGTELVISFLGYKTQTIKIKPGQKNLVVTLEDDAQDLDELVVVGYGTQKKASLTGSIETIKSEDLLSLPTANLDEALYGQVAGLQVMQTTGDPSSAKEANLHIRGINNSPLLVIDGVPRFGTTTSDGEMRLSDLNPDDIESISILKDAAAAAVYGARAANGVILVQTKRASGNQKVSVNYRGQMNIQQATQLPDFLDAYEYAKLYNRAVENTPGTANAAYTPEQLEMIRTHSNPNVYGDENLLDYLDNVGYTTTHSVSANGGNQYVKYYISGGYTHSKGLYSGVNRDRFNYSAKLDATLTKGLVLSLDITGSRSNSKNSSYTTIDNAYNSSPLQVLRFDNGYLASVDGSNPLINVEGLGGYIKDTGKMNTITANLRWELPWVKGLSVYARATFDNNTRIENTFDKPVTLYTYDQQTGQFDTDPNTVYPTAKVSIEQIDRFVDNQLYEAGINYNRTFAAKHDVGAMLVANYQQTHNQYMTGENQNASIYPETIGTAVTARLLGSETYNQRASLIGRLNYGYDYRYFVEASFRVDGSTYFHPDHRWGFFPSVSASWVLSNETFFKNWKQKVLSNVKFRASTGLLGDDGLVGEYSYLLTYIESTREGYNIGGNYRPGIIMSTGNYPNPELTWGKSHD
;
A
#
# COMPACT_ATOMS: atom_id res chain seq x y z
N MET A 1 20.00 -24.26 -33.07
CA MET A 1 21.43 -23.96 -32.80
C MET A 1 21.58 -22.94 -31.62
N GLY A 2 20.99 -23.18 -30.46
CA GLY A 2 20.95 -22.22 -29.37
C GLY A 2 21.03 -22.81 -27.95
N LYS A 3 21.40 -24.08 -27.79
CA LYS A 3 21.42 -24.77 -26.49
C LYS A 3 22.80 -25.20 -25.98
N ARG A 4 23.91 -24.68 -26.52
CA ARG A 4 25.28 -25.08 -26.14
C ARG A 4 26.19 -23.95 -25.61
N ILE A 5 25.69 -22.74 -25.40
CA ILE A 5 26.54 -21.61 -24.94
C ILE A 5 26.33 -21.32 -23.44
N THR A 6 25.23 -21.74 -22.82
CA THR A 6 24.94 -21.44 -21.41
C THR A 6 25.64 -22.41 -20.43
N ALA A 7 26.16 -23.54 -20.88
CA ALA A 7 26.86 -24.49 -20.00
C ALA A 7 28.36 -24.20 -19.82
N LEU A 8 28.94 -23.27 -20.57
CA LEU A 8 30.39 -22.96 -20.49
C LEU A 8 30.74 -21.83 -19.54
N PHE A 9 29.77 -21.06 -19.08
CA PHE A 9 30.02 -19.95 -18.14
C PHE A 9 29.90 -20.35 -16.64
N ILE A 10 29.24 -21.45 -16.30
CA ILE A 10 29.13 -21.97 -14.92
C ILE A 10 30.32 -22.88 -14.57
N GLY A 11 31.01 -23.47 -15.55
CA GLY A 11 32.18 -24.33 -15.33
C GLY A 11 33.50 -23.60 -15.06
N ALA A 12 33.62 -22.31 -15.41
CA ALA A 12 34.86 -21.55 -15.24
C ALA A 12 35.02 -20.82 -13.90
N LEU A 13 33.97 -20.80 -13.06
CA LEU A 13 34.00 -20.13 -11.75
C LEU A 13 34.36 -21.06 -10.58
N CYS A 14 34.51 -22.37 -10.83
CA CYS A 14 34.80 -23.36 -9.77
C CYS A 14 36.25 -23.87 -9.73
N LEU A 15 37.17 -23.37 -10.56
CA LEU A 15 38.55 -23.89 -10.66
C LEU A 15 39.68 -22.89 -10.36
N ALA A 16 39.38 -21.76 -9.71
CA ALA A 16 40.41 -20.84 -9.22
C ALA A 16 40.42 -20.67 -7.67
N GLY A 17 40.05 -21.71 -6.94
CA GLY A 17 40.23 -21.81 -5.50
C GLY A 17 41.60 -22.43 -5.17
N GLY A 18 42.70 -21.71 -5.43
CA GLY A 18 44.01 -22.08 -4.94
C GLY A 18 44.00 -22.12 -3.41
N LEU A 19 44.37 -23.26 -2.85
CA LEU A 19 44.69 -23.42 -1.41
C LEU A 19 45.83 -22.44 -1.04
N ALA A 20 45.47 -21.22 -0.64
CA ALA A 20 46.34 -20.39 0.17
C ALA A 20 46.26 -20.95 1.59
N ALA A 21 47.35 -21.52 2.09
CA ALA A 21 47.49 -21.87 3.47
C ALA A 21 47.29 -20.61 4.31
N GLN A 22 46.10 -20.49 4.96
CA GLN A 22 45.82 -19.41 5.89
C GLN A 22 46.73 -19.61 7.11
N THR A 23 47.64 -18.71 7.30
CA THR A 23 48.30 -18.52 8.60
C THR A 23 47.20 -18.28 9.63
N PRO A 24 47.18 -18.94 10.78
CA PRO A 24 46.19 -18.76 11.81
C PRO A 24 46.19 -17.29 12.25
N GLN A 25 45.12 -16.55 11.88
CA GLN A 25 44.97 -15.16 12.33
C GLN A 25 44.76 -15.15 13.84
N PRO A 26 45.37 -14.22 14.57
CA PRO A 26 45.15 -14.07 16.00
C PRO A 26 43.64 -13.83 16.24
N ILE A 27 43.09 -14.48 17.25
CA ILE A 27 41.68 -14.41 17.60
C ILE A 27 41.54 -13.55 18.84
N LEU A 28 40.77 -12.45 18.72
CA LEU A 28 40.33 -11.66 19.86
C LEU A 28 39.15 -12.35 20.53
N LYS A 29 39.28 -12.62 21.83
CA LYS A 29 38.22 -13.13 22.69
C LYS A 29 37.79 -12.06 23.68
N GLY A 30 36.49 -12.02 23.99
CA GLY A 30 35.98 -11.09 24.97
C GLY A 30 34.63 -11.50 25.49
N LYS A 31 34.14 -10.73 26.44
CA LYS A 31 32.82 -10.90 27.07
C LYS A 31 32.09 -9.58 27.06
N VAL A 32 30.79 -9.63 26.74
CA VAL A 32 29.89 -8.49 26.78
C VAL A 32 28.95 -8.62 27.98
N ILE A 33 28.95 -7.60 28.83
CA ILE A 33 28.10 -7.51 30.02
C ILE A 33 27.34 -6.19 30.00
N ASP A 34 26.27 -6.09 30.77
CA ASP A 34 25.55 -4.85 31.03
C ASP A 34 26.14 -4.09 32.25
N ARG A 35 25.58 -2.93 32.60
CA ARG A 35 25.96 -2.19 33.82
C ARG A 35 25.64 -2.93 35.12
N GLY A 36 24.73 -3.87 35.12
CA GLY A 36 24.40 -4.75 36.24
C GLY A 36 25.40 -5.91 36.41
N GLY A 37 26.35 -6.08 35.45
CA GLY A 37 27.29 -7.21 35.40
C GLY A 37 26.71 -8.48 34.80
N GLU A 38 25.50 -8.41 34.21
CA GLU A 38 24.87 -9.56 33.55
C GLU A 38 25.40 -9.73 32.12
N THR A 39 25.36 -10.97 31.66
CA THR A 39 25.87 -11.31 30.32
C THR A 39 24.86 -10.91 29.25
N VAL A 40 25.32 -10.19 28.22
CA VAL A 40 24.50 -9.83 27.07
C VAL A 40 24.63 -10.92 26.02
N ILE A 41 23.54 -11.70 25.85
CA ILE A 41 23.46 -12.83 24.92
C ILE A 41 23.00 -12.30 23.56
N GLY A 42 23.66 -12.71 22.48
CA GLY A 42 23.23 -12.33 21.12
C GLY A 42 23.73 -10.95 20.66
N ALA A 43 24.64 -10.29 21.41
CA ALA A 43 25.23 -9.04 20.99
C ALA A 43 26.09 -9.22 19.73
N HIS A 44 25.88 -8.35 18.75
CA HIS A 44 26.66 -8.31 17.52
C HIS A 44 28.01 -7.63 17.75
N VAL A 45 29.09 -8.32 17.41
CA VAL A 45 30.49 -7.86 17.54
C VAL A 45 31.13 -7.87 16.17
N LYS A 46 31.47 -6.71 15.62
CA LYS A 46 32.10 -6.59 14.29
C LYS A 46 33.21 -5.56 14.28
N TRP A 47 34.16 -5.73 13.40
CA TRP A 47 35.14 -4.67 13.12
C TRP A 47 34.47 -3.53 12.32
N LYS A 48 34.83 -2.31 12.66
CA LYS A 48 34.39 -1.13 11.91
C LYS A 48 34.86 -1.27 10.47
N ASN A 49 33.94 -1.22 9.49
CA ASN A 49 34.19 -1.43 8.06
C ASN A 49 34.36 -2.89 7.60
N ALA A 50 34.07 -3.92 8.42
CA ALA A 50 34.03 -5.32 7.99
C ALA A 50 32.60 -5.78 7.67
N GLN A 51 32.48 -6.63 6.63
CA GLN A 51 31.21 -7.26 6.22
C GLN A 51 30.89 -8.56 7.00
N GLY A 52 31.47 -8.77 8.16
CA GLY A 52 31.23 -9.97 8.98
C GLY A 52 31.52 -9.68 10.45
N GLY A 53 30.97 -10.50 11.34
CA GLY A 53 31.11 -10.33 12.78
C GLY A 53 30.92 -11.64 13.52
N ALA A 54 30.95 -11.57 14.83
CA ALA A 54 30.61 -12.63 15.76
C ALA A 54 29.39 -12.22 16.59
N VAL A 55 28.69 -13.19 17.16
CA VAL A 55 27.58 -12.99 18.09
C VAL A 55 27.98 -13.57 19.43
N THR A 56 27.58 -12.91 20.52
CA THR A 56 27.90 -13.43 21.88
C THR A 56 27.05 -14.66 22.20
N ASP A 57 27.67 -15.63 22.86
CA ASP A 57 27.04 -16.88 23.32
C ASP A 57 26.20 -16.67 24.60
N LEU A 58 25.70 -17.77 25.18
CA LEU A 58 24.83 -17.77 26.38
C LEU A 58 25.57 -17.18 27.64
N ASP A 59 26.86 -17.20 27.64
CA ASP A 59 27.70 -16.65 28.71
C ASP A 59 28.21 -15.23 28.38
N GLY A 60 27.72 -14.63 27.27
CA GLY A 60 28.10 -13.32 26.76
C GLY A 60 29.49 -13.29 26.12
N ASN A 61 30.14 -14.44 25.85
CA ASN A 61 31.45 -14.47 25.25
C ASN A 61 31.39 -14.37 23.73
N PHE A 62 32.39 -13.74 23.13
CA PHE A 62 32.60 -13.70 21.70
C PHE A 62 34.01 -14.07 21.29
N SER A 63 34.18 -14.51 20.07
CA SER A 63 35.44 -14.84 19.43
C SER A 63 35.45 -14.37 18.00
N ILE A 64 36.37 -13.46 17.66
CA ILE A 64 36.42 -12.83 16.30
C ILE A 64 37.89 -12.77 15.82
N PRO A 65 38.18 -13.11 14.54
CA PRO A 65 39.53 -12.91 13.98
C PRO A 65 39.97 -11.44 14.06
N GLU A 66 41.20 -11.21 14.41
CA GLU A 66 41.77 -9.85 14.61
C GLU A 66 42.12 -9.26 13.23
N THR A 67 41.11 -8.55 12.62
CA THR A 67 41.26 -7.97 11.29
C THR A 67 41.17 -6.43 11.27
N GLY A 68 40.99 -5.79 12.42
CA GLY A 68 40.82 -4.35 12.53
C GLY A 68 41.35 -3.75 13.83
N THR A 69 41.24 -2.43 13.96
CA THR A 69 41.67 -1.66 15.13
C THR A 69 40.53 -1.08 15.96
N GLU A 70 39.30 -1.02 15.38
CA GLU A 70 38.08 -0.52 16.05
C GLU A 70 37.00 -1.60 16.00
N LEU A 71 36.56 -2.05 17.18
CA LEU A 71 35.51 -3.05 17.35
C LEU A 71 34.21 -2.35 17.69
N VAL A 72 33.16 -2.64 16.92
CA VAL A 72 31.80 -2.14 17.13
C VAL A 72 30.95 -3.25 17.74
N ILE A 73 30.34 -2.96 18.88
CA ILE A 73 29.49 -3.89 19.61
C ILE A 73 28.09 -3.24 19.72
N SER A 74 27.08 -3.96 19.27
CA SER A 74 25.70 -3.50 19.30
C SER A 74 24.76 -4.61 19.76
N PHE A 75 23.73 -4.22 20.51
CA PHE A 75 22.64 -5.10 20.92
C PHE A 75 21.38 -4.29 21.12
N LEU A 76 20.22 -4.89 20.87
CA LEU A 76 18.92 -4.22 21.01
C LEU A 76 18.72 -3.76 22.47
N GLY A 77 18.38 -2.49 22.66
CA GLY A 77 18.22 -1.88 23.99
C GLY A 77 19.50 -1.35 24.64
N TYR A 78 20.65 -1.43 23.94
CA TYR A 78 21.92 -0.91 24.44
C TYR A 78 22.58 0.05 23.44
N LYS A 79 23.31 1.04 23.95
CA LYS A 79 24.10 1.95 23.13
C LYS A 79 25.19 1.20 22.37
N THR A 80 25.24 1.38 21.07
CA THR A 80 26.34 0.86 20.26
C THR A 80 27.65 1.47 20.70
N GLN A 81 28.60 0.63 21.10
CA GLN A 81 29.93 1.05 21.51
C GLN A 81 31.00 0.74 20.45
N THR A 82 31.88 1.71 20.21
CA THR A 82 33.05 1.52 19.36
C THR A 82 34.32 1.58 20.26
N ILE A 83 35.07 0.49 20.30
CA ILE A 83 36.22 0.34 21.16
C ILE A 83 37.49 0.20 20.30
N LYS A 84 38.53 0.98 20.62
CA LYS A 84 39.84 0.82 19.99
C LYS A 84 40.59 -0.33 20.65
N ILE A 85 40.99 -1.31 19.85
CA ILE A 85 41.72 -2.50 20.29
C ILE A 85 43.21 -2.30 20.04
N LYS A 86 44.01 -2.61 21.05
CA LYS A 86 45.47 -2.61 20.91
C LYS A 86 45.90 -3.95 20.30
N PRO A 87 46.89 -3.97 19.39
CA PRO A 87 47.43 -5.23 18.86
C PRO A 87 47.84 -6.20 19.95
N GLY A 88 47.34 -7.45 19.87
CA GLY A 88 47.65 -8.49 20.86
C GLY A 88 46.85 -8.44 22.16
N GLN A 89 45.81 -7.63 22.25
CA GLN A 89 44.90 -7.56 23.41
C GLN A 89 44.11 -8.86 23.51
N LYS A 90 44.16 -9.54 24.66
CA LYS A 90 43.40 -10.75 24.96
C LYS A 90 42.38 -10.47 26.07
N ASN A 91 41.22 -11.14 26.04
CA ASN A 91 40.18 -11.09 27.08
C ASN A 91 39.61 -9.68 27.31
N LEU A 92 38.92 -9.18 26.28
CA LEU A 92 38.20 -7.90 26.36
C LEU A 92 36.88 -8.06 27.12
N VAL A 93 36.64 -7.28 28.16
CA VAL A 93 35.31 -7.16 28.79
C VAL A 93 34.73 -5.82 28.39
N VAL A 94 33.52 -5.88 27.79
CA VAL A 94 32.80 -4.71 27.34
C VAL A 94 31.51 -4.58 28.12
N THR A 95 31.35 -3.43 28.77
CA THR A 95 30.09 -3.12 29.47
C THR A 95 29.23 -2.25 28.58
N LEU A 96 28.12 -2.76 28.10
CA LEU A 96 27.14 -1.98 27.34
C LEU A 96 26.32 -1.11 28.29
N GLU A 97 26.09 0.11 27.88
CA GLU A 97 25.17 1.04 28.54
C GLU A 97 23.80 0.89 27.96
N ASP A 98 22.76 0.88 28.81
CA ASP A 98 21.37 0.92 28.37
C ASP A 98 21.15 2.09 27.41
N ASP A 99 20.54 1.83 26.27
CA ASP A 99 20.20 2.90 25.35
C ASP A 99 18.93 3.62 25.83
N ALA A 100 19.17 4.69 26.60
CA ALA A 100 18.08 5.59 27.02
C ALA A 100 17.51 6.40 25.82
N GLN A 101 18.02 6.19 24.58
CA GLN A 101 17.55 6.92 23.40
C GLN A 101 16.14 6.51 22.96
N ASP A 102 15.62 5.36 23.34
CA ASP A 102 14.22 4.99 23.10
C ASP A 102 13.21 6.00 23.69
N LEU A 103 13.62 6.79 24.68
CA LEU A 103 12.80 7.84 25.29
C LEU A 103 12.83 9.18 24.55
N ASP A 104 13.88 9.43 23.78
CA ASP A 104 14.05 10.66 22.98
C ASP A 104 13.74 10.46 21.49
N GLU A 105 13.34 9.25 21.06
CA GLU A 105 12.90 8.98 19.70
C GLU A 105 11.71 9.89 19.35
N LEU A 106 11.88 10.66 18.28
CA LEU A 106 10.84 11.54 17.77
C LEU A 106 9.92 10.74 16.82
N VAL A 107 8.66 10.70 17.14
CA VAL A 107 7.62 10.09 16.31
C VAL A 107 6.83 11.20 15.63
N VAL A 108 6.57 11.04 14.36
CA VAL A 108 5.67 11.94 13.63
C VAL A 108 4.26 11.69 14.09
N VAL A 109 3.63 12.74 14.57
CA VAL A 109 2.23 12.77 14.97
C VAL A 109 1.54 13.87 14.19
N GLY A 110 0.21 13.88 14.16
CA GLY A 110 -0.54 14.87 13.42
C GLY A 110 0.02 16.30 13.58
N TYR A 111 0.39 16.90 12.46
CA TYR A 111 0.93 18.28 12.35
C TYR A 111 2.18 18.58 13.18
N GLY A 112 3.04 17.56 13.43
CA GLY A 112 4.30 17.77 14.14
C GLY A 112 4.98 16.49 14.57
N THR A 113 6.01 16.63 15.39
CA THR A 113 6.73 15.51 16.00
C THR A 113 6.62 15.56 17.52
N GLN A 114 6.51 14.42 18.15
CA GLN A 114 6.53 14.27 19.61
C GLN A 114 7.54 13.21 20.01
N LYS A 115 8.04 13.30 21.23
CA LYS A 115 8.85 12.22 21.79
C LYS A 115 7.99 10.98 22.01
N LYS A 116 8.46 9.81 21.64
CA LYS A 116 7.77 8.52 21.84
C LYS A 116 7.30 8.32 23.28
N ALA A 117 8.09 8.77 24.24
CA ALA A 117 7.75 8.72 25.65
C ALA A 117 6.53 9.58 26.01
N SER A 118 6.31 10.71 25.33
CA SER A 118 5.20 11.64 25.62
C SER A 118 3.89 11.28 24.93
N LEU A 119 3.89 10.33 23.99
CA LEU A 119 2.70 9.92 23.26
C LEU A 119 1.63 9.36 24.22
N THR A 120 0.45 9.93 24.20
CA THR A 120 -0.70 9.46 24.99
C THR A 120 -1.56 8.50 24.20
N GLY A 121 -1.56 8.60 22.87
CA GLY A 121 -2.27 7.71 21.95
C GLY A 121 -1.52 6.41 21.62
N SER A 122 -2.23 5.45 21.01
CA SER A 122 -1.67 4.18 20.52
C SER A 122 -1.08 4.37 19.12
N ILE A 123 0.21 4.65 19.08
CA ILE A 123 0.97 4.86 17.85
C ILE A 123 2.07 3.81 17.76
N GLU A 124 2.21 3.20 16.59
CA GLU A 124 3.29 2.28 16.29
C GLU A 124 4.02 2.75 15.04
N THR A 125 5.34 2.73 15.06
CA THR A 125 6.18 3.23 13.97
C THR A 125 7.07 2.13 13.45
N ILE A 126 7.11 1.97 12.14
CA ILE A 126 7.98 1.07 11.39
C ILE A 126 9.03 1.93 10.71
N LYS A 127 10.29 1.56 10.80
CA LYS A 127 11.40 2.26 10.16
C LYS A 127 11.68 1.71 8.76
N SER A 128 12.38 2.50 7.96
CA SER A 128 12.81 2.12 6.60
C SER A 128 13.51 0.77 6.55
N GLU A 129 14.35 0.46 7.54
CA GLU A 129 15.14 -0.79 7.60
C GLU A 129 14.23 -2.02 7.70
N ASP A 130 13.16 -1.93 8.49
CA ASP A 130 12.19 -3.02 8.66
C ASP A 130 11.36 -3.21 7.40
N LEU A 131 10.89 -2.12 6.78
CA LEU A 131 10.13 -2.15 5.52
C LEU A 131 10.94 -2.77 4.38
N LEU A 132 12.23 -2.43 4.29
CA LEU A 132 13.11 -2.92 3.23
C LEU A 132 13.67 -4.32 3.49
N SER A 133 13.39 -4.92 4.64
CA SER A 133 13.76 -6.31 4.97
C SER A 133 12.90 -7.33 4.24
N LEU A 134 11.68 -6.96 3.87
CA LEU A 134 10.77 -7.82 3.12
C LEU A 134 11.00 -7.70 1.61
N PRO A 135 11.02 -8.81 0.88
CA PRO A 135 11.26 -8.81 -0.57
C PRO A 135 9.99 -8.49 -1.35
N THR A 136 9.37 -7.34 -1.08
CA THR A 136 8.18 -6.87 -1.81
C THR A 136 8.44 -5.55 -2.52
N ALA A 137 7.77 -5.33 -3.65
CA ALA A 137 7.80 -4.08 -4.39
C ALA A 137 6.66 -3.13 -4.01
N ASN A 138 5.65 -3.63 -3.31
CA ASN A 138 4.49 -2.87 -2.87
C ASN A 138 4.62 -2.55 -1.37
N LEU A 139 4.39 -1.30 -1.03
CA LEU A 139 4.56 -0.82 0.34
C LEU A 139 3.46 -1.31 1.28
N ASP A 140 2.24 -1.53 0.78
CA ASP A 140 1.14 -2.12 1.52
C ASP A 140 1.44 -3.57 1.94
N GLU A 141 2.05 -4.37 1.07
CA GLU A 141 2.50 -5.73 1.38
C GLU A 141 3.64 -5.73 2.41
N ALA A 142 4.54 -4.73 2.37
CA ALA A 142 5.62 -4.59 3.34
C ALA A 142 5.14 -4.37 4.77
N LEU A 143 3.87 -3.99 4.97
CA LEU A 143 3.26 -3.83 6.29
C LEU A 143 2.71 -5.13 6.88
N TYR A 144 2.66 -6.23 6.12
CA TYR A 144 2.11 -7.50 6.56
C TYR A 144 2.85 -8.04 7.78
N GLY A 145 2.12 -8.27 8.87
CA GLY A 145 2.68 -8.82 10.12
C GLY A 145 3.61 -7.86 10.90
N GLN A 146 3.85 -6.63 10.43
CA GLN A 146 4.77 -5.69 11.07
C GLN A 146 4.14 -4.92 12.23
N VAL A 147 2.82 -4.79 12.24
CA VAL A 147 2.10 -3.94 13.20
C VAL A 147 0.97 -4.69 13.87
N ALA A 148 0.98 -4.73 15.21
CA ALA A 148 -0.13 -5.30 15.95
C ALA A 148 -1.44 -4.52 15.71
N GLY A 149 -2.51 -5.23 15.33
CA GLY A 149 -3.82 -4.65 15.05
C GLY A 149 -3.96 -3.98 13.67
N LEU A 150 -2.97 -4.09 12.78
CA LEU A 150 -3.11 -3.82 11.36
C LEU A 150 -3.31 -5.16 10.64
N GLN A 151 -4.40 -5.27 9.92
CA GLN A 151 -4.69 -6.40 9.05
C GLN A 151 -4.47 -5.96 7.60
N VAL A 152 -3.65 -6.72 6.89
CA VAL A 152 -3.37 -6.53 5.46
C VAL A 152 -4.01 -7.72 4.73
N MET A 153 -4.99 -7.45 3.89
CA MET A 153 -5.69 -8.48 3.12
C MET A 153 -5.40 -8.28 1.64
N GLN A 154 -4.61 -9.15 1.09
CA GLN A 154 -4.42 -9.21 -0.36
C GLN A 154 -5.68 -9.81 -1.01
N THR A 155 -6.23 -9.13 -2.00
CA THR A 155 -7.37 -9.61 -2.79
C THR A 155 -6.93 -10.46 -3.97
N THR A 156 -5.67 -10.29 -4.41
CA THR A 156 -5.06 -11.08 -5.48
C THR A 156 -3.59 -11.33 -5.15
N GLY A 157 -3.06 -12.50 -5.49
CA GLY A 157 -1.63 -12.81 -5.41
C GLY A 157 -0.83 -12.30 -6.62
N ASP A 158 -1.45 -11.51 -7.49
CA ASP A 158 -0.84 -11.04 -8.72
C ASP A 158 0.02 -9.78 -8.48
N PRO A 159 1.34 -9.87 -8.66
CA PRO A 159 2.26 -8.74 -8.43
C PRO A 159 2.05 -7.58 -9.41
N SER A 160 1.39 -7.82 -10.54
CA SER A 160 1.08 -6.80 -11.53
C SER A 160 -0.26 -6.11 -11.28
N SER A 161 -1.09 -6.66 -10.38
CA SER A 161 -2.39 -6.10 -10.06
C SER A 161 -2.26 -4.66 -9.58
N ALA A 162 -3.07 -3.79 -10.15
CA ALA A 162 -3.26 -2.44 -9.63
C ALA A 162 -4.16 -2.42 -8.38
N LYS A 163 -4.73 -3.57 -8.00
CA LYS A 163 -5.55 -3.70 -6.79
C LYS A 163 -4.64 -3.75 -5.58
N GLU A 164 -4.87 -2.84 -4.66
CA GLU A 164 -4.16 -2.76 -3.39
C GLU A 164 -4.57 -3.86 -2.44
N ALA A 165 -3.70 -4.15 -1.47
CA ALA A 165 -4.13 -4.86 -0.29
C ALA A 165 -5.13 -3.98 0.50
N ASN A 166 -6.20 -4.58 0.96
CA ASN A 166 -7.12 -3.90 1.87
C ASN A 166 -6.47 -3.81 3.25
N LEU A 167 -6.33 -2.58 3.74
CA LEU A 167 -5.74 -2.30 5.04
C LEU A 167 -6.87 -2.01 6.03
N HIS A 168 -6.90 -2.77 7.13
CA HIS A 168 -7.88 -2.59 8.20
C HIS A 168 -7.19 -2.42 9.54
N ILE A 169 -7.56 -1.40 10.30
CA ILE A 169 -7.04 -1.17 11.64
C ILE A 169 -8.08 -1.64 12.66
N ARG A 170 -7.68 -2.56 13.58
CA ARG A 170 -8.54 -3.12 14.64
C ARG A 170 -9.84 -3.74 14.13
N GLY A 171 -9.85 -4.29 12.91
CA GLY A 171 -11.01 -4.98 12.34
C GLY A 171 -12.10 -4.05 11.78
N ILE A 172 -11.84 -2.76 11.65
CA ILE A 172 -12.76 -1.82 11.00
C ILE A 172 -12.70 -2.03 9.49
N ASN A 173 -13.84 -2.29 8.85
CA ASN A 173 -13.92 -2.65 7.43
C ASN A 173 -13.68 -1.50 6.44
N ASN A 174 -13.41 -0.31 6.91
CA ASN A 174 -13.11 0.84 6.05
C ASN A 174 -11.61 1.11 6.03
N SER A 175 -11.10 1.58 4.89
CA SER A 175 -9.69 1.92 4.73
C SER A 175 -9.28 3.06 5.66
N PRO A 176 -8.08 2.99 6.29
CA PRO A 176 -7.54 4.07 7.08
C PRO A 176 -7.15 5.27 6.22
N LEU A 177 -7.13 6.47 6.80
CA LEU A 177 -6.66 7.67 6.13
C LEU A 177 -5.15 7.58 5.88
N LEU A 178 -4.74 7.76 4.62
CA LEU A 178 -3.33 7.89 4.25
C LEU A 178 -2.89 9.35 4.35
N VAL A 179 -1.77 9.59 5.03
CA VAL A 179 -1.14 10.92 5.14
C VAL A 179 0.32 10.80 4.74
N ILE A 180 0.75 11.56 3.74
CA ILE A 180 2.14 11.54 3.23
C ILE A 180 2.78 12.90 3.47
N ASP A 181 3.88 12.93 4.21
CA ASP A 181 4.60 14.15 4.60
C ASP A 181 3.69 15.23 5.22
N GLY A 182 2.68 14.78 5.99
CA GLY A 182 1.69 15.64 6.65
C GLY A 182 0.56 16.15 5.74
N VAL A 183 0.46 15.64 4.51
CA VAL A 183 -0.63 15.94 3.57
C VAL A 183 -1.62 14.78 3.55
N PRO A 184 -2.86 14.95 4.01
CA PRO A 184 -3.88 13.92 3.95
C PRO A 184 -4.25 13.60 2.49
N ARG A 185 -4.39 12.31 2.18
CA ARG A 185 -4.83 11.80 0.88
C ARG A 185 -6.27 11.32 1.02
N PHE A 186 -7.15 11.86 0.23
CA PHE A 186 -8.58 11.63 0.35
C PHE A 186 -9.06 10.81 -0.86
N GLY A 187 -9.17 9.52 -0.69
CA GLY A 187 -9.78 8.59 -1.61
C GLY A 187 -10.17 7.34 -0.86
N THR A 188 -11.42 6.98 -0.93
CA THR A 188 -11.96 5.81 -0.24
C THR A 188 -12.07 4.61 -1.15
N THR A 189 -11.89 4.79 -2.45
CA THR A 189 -12.02 3.72 -3.43
C THR A 189 -10.89 3.74 -4.45
N THR A 190 -10.45 2.56 -4.83
CA THR A 190 -9.43 2.31 -5.84
C THR A 190 -9.80 2.86 -7.24
N SER A 191 -11.03 3.32 -7.40
CA SER A 191 -11.56 3.87 -8.64
C SER A 191 -11.32 5.36 -8.84
N ASP A 192 -10.93 6.11 -7.79
CA ASP A 192 -11.05 7.57 -7.82
C ASP A 192 -9.81 8.32 -8.34
N GLY A 193 -8.75 7.61 -8.77
CA GLY A 193 -7.54 8.25 -9.32
C GLY A 193 -6.62 8.90 -8.28
N GLU A 194 -6.82 8.63 -7.00
CA GLU A 194 -6.00 9.18 -5.92
C GLU A 194 -4.72 8.38 -5.67
N MET A 195 -3.73 9.02 -5.00
CA MET A 195 -2.45 8.41 -4.66
C MET A 195 -2.62 7.30 -3.62
N ARG A 196 -2.06 6.14 -3.89
CA ARG A 196 -2.10 4.94 -3.07
C ARG A 196 -0.78 4.71 -2.35
N LEU A 197 -0.81 3.92 -1.29
CA LEU A 197 0.40 3.47 -0.61
C LEU A 197 1.30 2.66 -1.56
N SER A 198 0.71 1.82 -2.41
CA SER A 198 1.41 1.02 -3.43
C SER A 198 2.04 1.84 -4.56
N ASP A 199 1.70 3.13 -4.71
CA ASP A 199 2.33 4.01 -5.71
C ASP A 199 3.64 4.61 -5.23
N LEU A 200 3.92 4.53 -3.92
CA LEU A 200 5.17 5.02 -3.34
C LEU A 200 6.32 4.03 -3.58
N ASN A 201 7.53 4.58 -3.70
CA ASN A 201 8.73 3.76 -3.72
C ASN A 201 9.17 3.45 -2.27
N PRO A 202 9.24 2.16 -1.86
CA PRO A 202 9.69 1.81 -0.51
C PRO A 202 11.06 2.38 -0.13
N ASP A 203 11.97 2.55 -1.12
CA ASP A 203 13.29 3.13 -0.89
C ASP A 203 13.27 4.62 -0.50
N ASP A 204 12.19 5.33 -0.81
CA ASP A 204 12.02 6.75 -0.46
C ASP A 204 11.38 6.95 0.93
N ILE A 205 10.98 5.88 1.61
CA ILE A 205 10.31 5.96 2.91
C ILE A 205 11.34 6.01 4.04
N GLU A 206 11.16 6.96 4.96
CA GLU A 206 11.90 7.07 6.22
C GLU A 206 11.24 6.25 7.32
N SER A 207 9.91 6.43 7.48
CA SER A 207 9.11 5.71 8.46
C SER A 207 7.63 5.71 8.12
N ILE A 208 6.91 4.73 8.67
CA ILE A 208 5.45 4.67 8.65
C ILE A 208 4.97 4.58 10.09
N SER A 209 4.08 5.51 10.49
CA SER A 209 3.44 5.50 11.81
C SER A 209 1.95 5.23 11.67
N ILE A 210 1.43 4.30 12.47
CA ILE A 210 0.03 3.89 12.44
C ILE A 210 -0.65 4.37 13.71
N LEU A 211 -1.67 5.23 13.56
CA LEU A 211 -2.49 5.78 14.61
C LEU A 211 -3.76 4.94 14.73
N LYS A 212 -3.92 4.29 15.87
CA LYS A 212 -4.93 3.24 16.05
C LYS A 212 -6.12 3.66 16.91
N ASP A 213 -6.07 4.82 17.56
CA ASP A 213 -7.15 5.32 18.43
C ASP A 213 -7.58 6.74 18.06
N ALA A 214 -8.77 7.13 18.52
CA ALA A 214 -9.34 8.41 18.18
C ALA A 214 -8.53 9.59 18.72
N ALA A 215 -7.90 9.49 19.88
CA ALA A 215 -7.11 10.60 20.43
C ALA A 215 -5.89 10.91 19.56
N ALA A 216 -5.21 9.86 19.05
CA ALA A 216 -4.10 10.04 18.13
C ALA A 216 -4.56 10.54 16.73
N ALA A 217 -5.74 10.08 16.29
CA ALA A 217 -6.29 10.36 14.97
C ALA A 217 -7.12 11.66 14.90
N ALA A 218 -7.60 12.19 16.04
CA ALA A 218 -8.52 13.33 16.09
C ALA A 218 -8.04 14.58 15.34
N VAL A 219 -6.74 14.83 15.34
CA VAL A 219 -6.15 15.98 14.62
C VAL A 219 -6.29 15.88 13.10
N TYR A 220 -6.58 14.69 12.54
CA TYR A 220 -6.79 14.48 11.11
C TYR A 220 -8.28 14.55 10.70
N GLY A 221 -9.20 14.62 11.65
CA GLY A 221 -10.62 14.90 11.42
C GLY A 221 -11.45 13.70 11.00
N ALA A 222 -12.51 13.99 10.26
CA ALA A 222 -13.62 13.09 9.96
C ALA A 222 -13.23 11.73 9.38
N ARG A 223 -12.26 11.70 8.48
CA ARG A 223 -11.84 10.47 7.80
C ARG A 223 -10.84 9.63 8.57
N ALA A 224 -10.40 10.11 9.73
CA ALA A 224 -9.49 9.41 10.62
C ALA A 224 -10.22 8.43 11.57
N ALA A 225 -11.54 8.32 11.50
CA ALA A 225 -12.33 7.39 12.31
C ALA A 225 -11.90 5.92 12.14
N ASN A 226 -11.37 5.58 10.97
CA ASN A 226 -10.88 4.24 10.63
C ASN A 226 -9.37 4.05 10.93
N GLY A 227 -8.76 5.01 11.66
CA GLY A 227 -7.32 5.08 11.89
C GLY A 227 -6.57 5.86 10.80
N VAL A 228 -5.27 6.07 11.03
CA VAL A 228 -4.42 6.86 10.12
C VAL A 228 -3.10 6.16 9.88
N ILE A 229 -2.66 6.12 8.64
CA ILE A 229 -1.33 5.69 8.22
C ILE A 229 -0.53 6.93 7.83
N LEU A 230 0.47 7.28 8.64
CA LEU A 230 1.37 8.41 8.38
C LEU A 230 2.63 7.90 7.71
N VAL A 231 2.86 8.31 6.50
CA VAL A 231 4.08 8.01 5.75
C VAL A 231 4.99 9.24 5.79
N GLN A 232 6.20 9.04 6.26
CA GLN A 232 7.26 10.03 6.14
C GLN A 232 8.27 9.58 5.12
N THR A 233 8.53 10.43 4.15
CA THR A 233 9.52 10.15 3.11
C THR A 233 10.88 10.74 3.45
N LYS A 234 11.94 10.14 2.94
CA LYS A 234 13.33 10.53 3.19
C LYS A 234 13.61 11.97 2.81
N ARG A 235 14.44 12.64 3.62
CA ARG A 235 14.90 14.01 3.44
C ARG A 235 16.36 14.13 3.88
N ALA A 236 17.14 14.99 3.26
CA ALA A 236 18.51 15.21 3.71
C ALA A 236 18.54 15.91 5.07
N SER A 237 19.38 15.43 5.98
CA SER A 237 19.56 15.98 7.31
C SER A 237 21.01 16.39 7.56
N GLY A 238 21.20 17.47 8.34
CA GLY A 238 22.54 17.93 8.74
C GLY A 238 23.40 18.45 7.58
N ASN A 239 24.69 18.68 7.89
CA ASN A 239 25.71 19.00 6.91
C ASN A 239 26.39 17.70 6.49
N GLN A 240 26.18 17.26 5.27
CA GLN A 240 26.74 16.00 4.77
C GLN A 240 27.24 16.14 3.34
N LYS A 241 28.32 15.40 3.04
CA LYS A 241 28.79 15.26 1.66
C LYS A 241 27.74 14.55 0.84
N VAL A 242 27.79 14.73 -0.47
CA VAL A 242 26.91 14.03 -1.41
C VAL A 242 27.07 12.53 -1.21
N SER A 243 25.98 11.84 -0.95
CA SER A 243 25.86 10.40 -0.91
C SER A 243 24.95 9.94 -2.03
N VAL A 244 25.41 8.98 -2.82
CA VAL A 244 24.64 8.36 -3.89
C VAL A 244 24.43 6.90 -3.52
N ASN A 245 23.17 6.47 -3.52
CA ASN A 245 22.79 5.10 -3.22
C ASN A 245 22.09 4.51 -4.44
N TYR A 246 22.44 3.26 -4.76
CA TYR A 246 21.73 2.44 -5.73
C TYR A 246 21.29 1.15 -5.05
N ARG A 247 20.04 0.78 -5.28
CA ARG A 247 19.48 -0.52 -4.87
C ARG A 247 18.86 -1.20 -6.08
N GLY A 248 19.28 -2.43 -6.35
CA GLY A 248 18.68 -3.32 -7.31
C GLY A 248 18.11 -4.55 -6.60
N GLN A 249 16.89 -4.96 -6.92
CA GLN A 249 16.23 -6.11 -6.34
C GLN A 249 15.51 -6.89 -7.43
N MET A 250 15.54 -8.22 -7.34
CA MET A 250 14.75 -9.12 -8.17
C MET A 250 14.04 -10.12 -7.27
N ASN A 251 12.73 -10.19 -7.39
CA ASN A 251 11.88 -11.13 -6.67
C ASN A 251 11.28 -12.10 -7.66
N ILE A 252 11.34 -13.38 -7.36
CA ILE A 252 10.65 -14.44 -8.09
C ILE A 252 9.46 -14.86 -7.22
N GLN A 253 8.29 -14.90 -7.81
CA GLN A 253 7.04 -15.21 -7.13
C GLN A 253 6.44 -16.47 -7.76
N GLN A 254 6.00 -17.36 -6.91
CA GLN A 254 5.35 -18.61 -7.29
C GLN A 254 4.22 -18.90 -6.31
N ALA A 255 3.13 -19.48 -6.82
CA ALA A 255 2.08 -20.00 -5.95
C ALA A 255 2.67 -21.05 -5.01
N THR A 256 2.52 -20.85 -3.70
CA THR A 256 3.02 -21.80 -2.68
C THR A 256 2.14 -23.03 -2.56
N GLN A 257 0.85 -22.88 -2.86
CA GLN A 257 -0.12 -23.96 -2.87
C GLN A 257 -1.24 -23.58 -3.86
N LEU A 258 -1.56 -24.51 -4.74
CA LEU A 258 -2.77 -24.47 -5.56
C LEU A 258 -3.71 -25.56 -5.03
N PRO A 259 -5.04 -25.39 -5.14
CA PRO A 259 -5.98 -26.45 -4.79
C PRO A 259 -5.78 -27.64 -5.72
N ASP A 260 -5.91 -28.82 -5.15
CA ASP A 260 -5.91 -30.07 -5.89
C ASP A 260 -7.35 -30.37 -6.29
N PHE A 261 -7.67 -30.16 -7.56
CA PHE A 261 -9.00 -30.41 -8.10
C PHE A 261 -9.16 -31.87 -8.50
N LEU A 262 -10.39 -32.35 -8.44
CA LEU A 262 -10.75 -33.67 -8.93
C LEU A 262 -10.55 -33.75 -10.45
N ASP A 263 -10.11 -34.91 -10.93
CA ASP A 263 -10.20 -35.23 -12.35
C ASP A 263 -11.66 -35.38 -12.81
N ALA A 264 -11.87 -35.40 -14.12
CA ALA A 264 -13.20 -35.50 -14.70
C ALA A 264 -13.98 -36.74 -14.22
N TYR A 265 -13.31 -37.89 -14.03
CA TYR A 265 -13.97 -39.15 -13.63
C TYR A 265 -14.43 -39.11 -12.15
N GLU A 266 -13.54 -38.69 -11.25
CA GLU A 266 -13.90 -38.56 -9.84
C GLU A 266 -14.98 -37.50 -9.61
N TYR A 267 -14.90 -36.37 -10.38
CA TYR A 267 -15.95 -35.34 -10.38
C TYR A 267 -17.29 -35.92 -10.82
N ALA A 268 -17.36 -36.67 -11.93
CA ALA A 268 -18.59 -37.27 -12.45
C ALA A 268 -19.20 -38.26 -11.46
N LYS A 269 -18.38 -39.07 -10.75
CA LYS A 269 -18.85 -39.99 -9.69
C LYS A 269 -19.46 -39.25 -8.51
N LEU A 270 -18.80 -38.17 -8.03
CA LEU A 270 -19.33 -37.35 -6.96
C LEU A 270 -20.57 -36.59 -7.35
N TYR A 271 -20.63 -36.14 -8.61
CA TYR A 271 -21.83 -35.53 -9.18
C TYR A 271 -23.01 -36.51 -9.15
N ASN A 272 -22.84 -37.76 -9.61
CA ASN A 272 -23.86 -38.77 -9.56
C ASN A 272 -24.33 -39.03 -8.12
N ARG A 273 -23.40 -39.08 -7.16
CA ARG A 273 -23.77 -39.20 -5.74
C ARG A 273 -24.57 -38.01 -5.20
N ALA A 274 -24.26 -36.81 -5.66
CA ALA A 274 -25.03 -35.62 -5.32
C ALA A 274 -26.44 -35.66 -5.91
N VAL A 275 -26.58 -36.13 -7.17
CA VAL A 275 -27.84 -36.32 -7.85
C VAL A 275 -28.71 -37.38 -7.12
N GLU A 276 -28.13 -38.53 -6.70
CA GLU A 276 -28.82 -39.55 -5.92
C GLU A 276 -29.40 -39.02 -4.61
N ASN A 277 -28.71 -38.08 -3.97
CA ASN A 277 -29.13 -37.48 -2.71
C ASN A 277 -30.14 -36.32 -2.89
N THR A 278 -30.43 -35.92 -4.15
CA THR A 278 -31.33 -34.76 -4.46
C THR A 278 -32.61 -35.28 -5.11
N PRO A 279 -33.77 -35.18 -4.45
CA PRO A 279 -35.03 -35.65 -5.03
C PRO A 279 -35.37 -34.95 -6.34
N GLY A 280 -35.78 -35.72 -7.37
CA GLY A 280 -36.22 -35.22 -8.64
C GLY A 280 -35.12 -34.96 -9.67
N THR A 281 -33.88 -35.25 -9.40
CA THR A 281 -32.73 -35.00 -10.31
C THR A 281 -32.14 -36.27 -10.94
N ALA A 282 -32.75 -37.46 -10.76
CA ALA A 282 -32.20 -38.74 -11.20
C ALA A 282 -31.81 -38.80 -12.70
N ASN A 283 -32.48 -38.03 -13.56
CA ASN A 283 -32.15 -37.96 -14.99
C ASN A 283 -30.92 -37.14 -15.33
N ALA A 284 -30.32 -36.46 -14.36
CA ALA A 284 -29.12 -35.67 -14.55
C ALA A 284 -27.83 -36.47 -14.29
N ALA A 285 -27.91 -37.73 -13.81
CA ALA A 285 -26.78 -38.56 -13.53
C ALA A 285 -26.12 -39.11 -14.81
N TYR A 286 -24.78 -39.19 -14.82
CA TYR A 286 -24.01 -39.85 -15.87
C TYR A 286 -24.27 -41.36 -15.84
N THR A 287 -24.55 -41.93 -17.02
CA THR A 287 -24.74 -43.37 -17.17
C THR A 287 -23.41 -44.14 -16.98
N PRO A 288 -23.46 -45.47 -16.72
CA PRO A 288 -22.22 -46.27 -16.65
C PRO A 288 -21.35 -46.17 -17.91
N GLU A 289 -21.99 -46.11 -19.10
CA GLU A 289 -21.29 -45.95 -20.38
C GLU A 289 -20.61 -44.59 -20.49
N GLN A 290 -21.26 -43.52 -20.05
CA GLN A 290 -20.67 -42.17 -20.00
C GLN A 290 -19.52 -42.11 -19.02
N LEU A 291 -19.66 -42.68 -17.83
CA LEU A 291 -18.57 -42.76 -16.86
C LEU A 291 -17.36 -43.55 -17.41
N GLU A 292 -17.59 -44.60 -18.20
CA GLU A 292 -16.49 -45.34 -18.84
C GLU A 292 -15.84 -44.53 -19.96
N MET A 293 -16.60 -43.75 -20.74
CA MET A 293 -16.05 -42.84 -21.72
C MET A 293 -15.20 -41.74 -21.08
N ILE A 294 -15.65 -41.19 -19.96
CA ILE A 294 -14.87 -40.18 -19.20
C ILE A 294 -13.57 -40.79 -18.67
N ARG A 295 -13.67 -41.98 -18.03
CA ARG A 295 -12.51 -42.71 -17.46
C ARG A 295 -11.46 -43.07 -18.50
N THR A 296 -11.88 -43.42 -19.72
CA THR A 296 -10.98 -43.84 -20.82
C THR A 296 -10.58 -42.72 -21.76
N HIS A 297 -11.11 -41.50 -21.57
CA HIS A 297 -10.96 -40.37 -22.47
C HIS A 297 -11.28 -40.73 -23.93
N SER A 298 -12.22 -41.64 -24.17
CA SER A 298 -12.53 -42.14 -25.50
C SER A 298 -13.32 -41.18 -26.37
N ASN A 299 -13.85 -40.11 -25.79
CA ASN A 299 -14.53 -39.04 -26.52
C ASN A 299 -14.16 -37.65 -25.98
N PRO A 300 -12.94 -37.14 -26.25
CA PRO A 300 -12.44 -35.90 -25.69
C PRO A 300 -13.17 -34.67 -26.20
N ASN A 301 -13.90 -34.74 -27.32
CA ASN A 301 -14.70 -33.63 -27.82
C ASN A 301 -16.06 -33.49 -27.12
N VAL A 302 -16.39 -34.43 -26.22
CA VAL A 302 -17.65 -34.42 -25.45
C VAL A 302 -17.42 -34.29 -23.96
N TYR A 303 -16.39 -34.97 -23.45
CA TYR A 303 -16.00 -34.97 -22.05
C TYR A 303 -14.54 -34.53 -21.95
N GLY A 304 -14.34 -33.35 -21.37
CA GLY A 304 -13.01 -32.84 -21.06
C GLY A 304 -12.40 -33.54 -19.85
N ASP A 305 -11.13 -33.28 -19.61
CA ASP A 305 -10.43 -33.55 -18.36
C ASP A 305 -9.39 -32.44 -18.19
N GLU A 306 -9.89 -31.24 -18.01
CA GLU A 306 -9.09 -30.02 -18.06
C GLU A 306 -9.02 -29.35 -16.67
N ASN A 307 -7.81 -28.99 -16.27
CA ASN A 307 -7.58 -28.17 -15.10
C ASN A 307 -7.04 -26.78 -15.54
N LEU A 308 -7.83 -25.75 -15.42
CA LEU A 308 -7.43 -24.40 -15.82
C LEU A 308 -6.21 -23.85 -15.08
N LEU A 309 -5.88 -24.39 -13.89
CA LEU A 309 -4.67 -23.99 -13.18
C LEU A 309 -3.38 -24.43 -13.89
N ASP A 310 -3.45 -25.45 -14.75
CA ASP A 310 -2.29 -25.92 -15.53
C ASP A 310 -1.89 -24.94 -16.64
N TYR A 311 -2.78 -24.02 -17.00
CA TYR A 311 -2.53 -22.97 -17.99
C TYR A 311 -1.89 -21.71 -17.37
N LEU A 312 -1.69 -21.64 -16.04
CA LEU A 312 -1.00 -20.54 -15.41
C LEU A 312 0.51 -20.64 -15.65
N ASP A 313 1.16 -19.50 -15.86
CA ASP A 313 2.63 -19.42 -16.02
C ASP A 313 3.38 -19.89 -14.75
N ASN A 314 2.71 -19.99 -13.61
CA ASN A 314 3.17 -20.40 -12.26
C ASN A 314 4.38 -19.61 -11.72
N VAL A 315 5.01 -18.75 -12.51
CA VAL A 315 6.16 -17.95 -12.10
C VAL A 315 5.99 -16.51 -12.57
N GLY A 316 5.78 -15.64 -11.60
CA GLY A 316 5.89 -14.19 -11.75
C GLY A 316 7.27 -13.69 -11.32
N TYR A 317 7.63 -12.49 -11.71
CA TYR A 317 8.81 -11.83 -11.18
C TYR A 317 8.63 -10.33 -11.09
N THR A 318 9.32 -9.71 -10.15
CA THR A 318 9.40 -8.27 -10.02
C THR A 318 10.85 -7.83 -9.92
N THR A 319 11.23 -6.84 -10.74
CA THR A 319 12.53 -6.19 -10.66
C THR A 319 12.34 -4.75 -10.22
N THR A 320 13.16 -4.29 -9.29
CA THR A 320 13.15 -2.91 -8.80
C THR A 320 14.55 -2.34 -8.86
N HIS A 321 14.67 -1.13 -9.38
CA HIS A 321 15.91 -0.37 -9.46
C HIS A 321 15.64 1.04 -8.91
N SER A 322 16.36 1.42 -7.87
CA SER A 322 16.25 2.73 -7.22
C SER A 322 17.60 3.40 -7.13
N VAL A 323 17.64 4.67 -7.49
CA VAL A 323 18.82 5.54 -7.33
C VAL A 323 18.41 6.74 -6.50
N SER A 324 19.19 7.07 -5.49
CA SER A 324 19.00 8.29 -4.71
C SER A 324 20.31 9.03 -4.48
N ALA A 325 20.22 10.35 -4.44
CA ALA A 325 21.33 11.24 -4.09
C ALA A 325 20.86 12.24 -3.04
N ASN A 326 21.61 12.35 -1.96
CA ASN A 326 21.34 13.30 -0.91
C ASN A 326 22.62 14.01 -0.46
N GLY A 327 22.47 15.24 -0.02
CA GLY A 327 23.59 16.05 0.42
C GLY A 327 23.13 17.42 0.92
N GLY A 328 24.08 18.20 1.39
CA GLY A 328 23.75 19.56 1.77
C GLY A 328 24.76 20.20 2.73
N ASN A 329 24.51 21.47 2.95
CA ASN A 329 25.24 22.30 3.89
C ASN A 329 24.27 23.04 4.83
N GLN A 330 24.75 24.02 5.59
CA GLN A 330 23.93 24.80 6.51
C GLN A 330 22.87 25.67 5.81
N TYR A 331 23.00 25.93 4.49
CA TYR A 331 22.10 26.80 3.72
C TYR A 331 21.12 26.00 2.87
N VAL A 332 21.60 24.92 2.25
CA VAL A 332 20.81 24.14 1.31
C VAL A 332 21.02 22.65 1.57
N LYS A 333 19.93 21.92 1.66
CA LYS A 333 19.89 20.44 1.74
C LYS A 333 18.98 19.92 0.64
N TYR A 334 19.35 18.80 0.06
CA TYR A 334 18.56 18.19 -1.00
C TYR A 334 18.55 16.66 -0.93
N TYR A 335 17.43 16.11 -1.33
CA TYR A 335 17.24 14.69 -1.59
C TYR A 335 16.59 14.53 -2.97
N ILE A 336 17.18 13.71 -3.84
CA ILE A 336 16.67 13.42 -5.17
C ILE A 336 16.68 11.90 -5.34
N SER A 337 15.59 11.33 -5.85
CA SER A 337 15.51 9.91 -6.16
C SER A 337 14.77 9.65 -7.46
N GLY A 338 15.05 8.49 -8.04
CA GLY A 338 14.33 7.90 -9.16
C GLY A 338 14.27 6.39 -9.01
N GLY A 339 13.10 5.82 -9.24
CA GLY A 339 12.86 4.38 -9.15
C GLY A 339 12.13 3.84 -10.38
N TYR A 340 12.46 2.61 -10.75
CA TYR A 340 11.74 1.83 -11.77
C TYR A 340 11.44 0.45 -11.24
N THR A 341 10.20 0.02 -11.37
CA THR A 341 9.73 -1.31 -11.02
C THR A 341 9.02 -1.93 -12.21
N HIS A 342 9.41 -3.14 -12.58
CA HIS A 342 8.72 -3.97 -13.56
C HIS A 342 8.23 -5.24 -12.88
N SER A 343 6.95 -5.56 -13.03
CA SER A 343 6.33 -6.77 -12.51
C SER A 343 5.65 -7.56 -13.64
N LYS A 344 5.92 -8.86 -13.71
CA LYS A 344 5.21 -9.83 -14.51
C LYS A 344 4.33 -10.70 -13.61
N GLY A 345 3.05 -10.82 -13.93
CA GLY A 345 2.10 -11.66 -13.21
C GLY A 345 2.27 -13.16 -13.47
N LEU A 346 1.38 -13.95 -12.85
CA LEU A 346 1.38 -15.42 -12.91
C LEU A 346 0.67 -15.97 -14.16
N TYR A 347 0.10 -15.13 -15.00
CA TYR A 347 -0.57 -15.54 -16.25
C TYR A 347 -0.20 -14.63 -17.40
N SER A 348 -0.48 -15.11 -18.61
CA SER A 348 -0.06 -14.45 -19.85
C SER A 348 -0.65 -13.05 -19.99
N GLY A 349 0.17 -12.13 -20.47
CA GLY A 349 -0.24 -10.76 -20.79
C GLY A 349 -0.41 -9.82 -19.60
N VAL A 350 -0.17 -10.28 -18.37
CA VAL A 350 -0.32 -9.49 -17.13
C VAL A 350 1.02 -8.92 -16.72
N ASN A 351 1.14 -7.59 -16.75
CA ASN A 351 2.36 -6.88 -16.37
C ASN A 351 2.08 -5.47 -15.85
N ARG A 352 3.04 -4.92 -15.10
CA ARG A 352 3.01 -3.54 -14.60
C ARG A 352 4.40 -2.93 -14.63
N ASP A 353 4.50 -1.71 -15.16
CA ASP A 353 5.67 -0.84 -15.09
C ASP A 353 5.35 0.37 -14.23
N ARG A 354 6.25 0.71 -13.30
CA ARG A 354 6.10 1.89 -12.43
C ARG A 354 7.39 2.67 -12.39
N PHE A 355 7.28 3.98 -12.63
CA PHE A 355 8.36 4.95 -12.45
C PHE A 355 8.01 5.87 -11.30
N ASN A 356 8.93 6.08 -10.37
CA ASN A 356 8.81 7.01 -9.27
C ASN A 356 9.91 8.05 -9.37
N TYR A 357 9.63 9.27 -8.93
CA TYR A 357 10.63 10.30 -8.76
C TYR A 357 10.31 11.17 -7.55
N SER A 358 11.35 11.67 -6.91
CA SER A 358 11.27 12.60 -5.79
C SER A 358 12.41 13.60 -5.85
N ALA A 359 12.09 14.86 -5.62
CA ALA A 359 13.07 15.94 -5.47
C ALA A 359 12.65 16.83 -4.31
N LYS A 360 13.48 16.92 -3.27
CA LYS A 360 13.21 17.71 -2.08
C LYS A 360 14.37 18.66 -1.82
N LEU A 361 14.03 19.91 -1.54
CA LEU A 361 14.96 20.99 -1.28
C LEU A 361 14.57 21.72 0.01
N ASP A 362 15.50 21.85 0.94
CA ASP A 362 15.38 22.75 2.09
C ASP A 362 16.39 23.87 1.97
N ALA A 363 15.91 25.12 1.87
CA ALA A 363 16.74 26.32 1.79
C ALA A 363 16.57 27.15 3.06
N THR A 364 17.65 27.35 3.80
CA THR A 364 17.70 28.27 4.96
C THR A 364 17.89 29.70 4.45
N LEU A 365 16.81 30.47 4.41
CA LEU A 365 16.81 31.85 3.89
C LEU A 365 17.46 32.81 4.87
N THR A 366 17.20 32.62 6.15
CA THR A 366 17.82 33.36 7.26
C THR A 366 17.72 32.52 8.53
N LYS A 367 18.27 33.02 9.65
CA LYS A 367 18.27 32.26 10.91
C LYS A 367 16.84 31.86 11.34
N GLY A 368 16.60 30.57 11.38
CA GLY A 368 15.31 29.99 11.75
C GLY A 368 14.24 30.01 10.66
N LEU A 369 14.48 30.64 9.49
CA LEU A 369 13.53 30.66 8.36
C LEU A 369 13.98 29.69 7.28
N VAL A 370 13.18 28.67 7.04
CA VAL A 370 13.44 27.60 6.06
C VAL A 370 12.30 27.54 5.06
N LEU A 371 12.65 27.56 3.78
CA LEU A 371 11.78 27.24 2.66
C LEU A 371 12.04 25.81 2.23
N SER A 372 11.02 24.97 2.27
CA SER A 372 11.04 23.59 1.74
C SER A 372 10.22 23.54 0.46
N LEU A 373 10.77 22.90 -0.58
CA LEU A 373 10.09 22.61 -1.84
C LEU A 373 10.22 21.11 -2.13
N ASP A 374 9.08 20.42 -2.22
CA ASP A 374 8.99 19.00 -2.48
C ASP A 374 8.22 18.77 -3.78
N ILE A 375 8.81 17.99 -4.68
CA ILE A 375 8.21 17.54 -5.92
C ILE A 375 8.31 16.02 -5.91
N THR A 376 7.18 15.34 -5.91
CA THR A 376 7.13 13.87 -5.95
C THR A 376 6.12 13.41 -6.98
N GLY A 377 6.35 12.26 -7.56
CA GLY A 377 5.38 11.71 -8.49
C GLY A 377 5.66 10.27 -8.88
N SER A 378 4.66 9.69 -9.53
CA SER A 378 4.74 8.36 -10.11
C SER A 378 4.01 8.29 -11.45
N ARG A 379 4.45 7.36 -12.27
CA ARG A 379 3.72 6.90 -13.45
C ARG A 379 3.69 5.39 -13.45
N SER A 380 2.49 4.82 -13.47
CA SER A 380 2.28 3.38 -13.61
C SER A 380 1.56 3.06 -14.91
N ASN A 381 1.99 2.00 -15.57
CA ASN A 381 1.28 1.41 -16.69
C ASN A 381 1.06 -0.06 -16.35
N SER A 382 -0.17 -0.54 -16.35
CA SER A 382 -0.47 -1.95 -16.21
C SER A 382 -1.27 -2.46 -17.40
N LYS A 383 -1.11 -3.74 -17.67
CA LYS A 383 -1.90 -4.47 -18.65
C LYS A 383 -2.38 -5.76 -18.02
N ASN A 384 -3.67 -5.99 -18.10
CA ASN A 384 -4.34 -7.19 -17.60
C ASN A 384 -5.22 -7.79 -18.69
N SER A 385 -5.60 -9.06 -18.53
CA SER A 385 -6.72 -9.64 -19.28
C SER A 385 -8.01 -8.89 -18.94
N SER A 386 -8.94 -8.79 -19.88
CA SER A 386 -10.21 -8.09 -19.70
C SER A 386 -11.13 -8.70 -18.63
N TYR A 387 -10.82 -9.89 -18.12
CA TYR A 387 -11.67 -10.58 -17.12
C TYR A 387 -10.86 -11.34 -16.06
N THR A 388 -11.52 -11.67 -14.94
CA THR A 388 -10.93 -12.38 -13.81
C THR A 388 -10.56 -13.82 -14.14
N THR A 389 -9.29 -14.06 -14.38
CA THR A 389 -8.75 -15.36 -14.82
C THR A 389 -8.84 -16.42 -13.72
N ILE A 390 -8.50 -16.04 -12.48
CA ILE A 390 -8.43 -17.00 -11.36
C ILE A 390 -9.82 -17.46 -10.94
N ASP A 391 -10.79 -16.55 -10.81
CA ASP A 391 -12.16 -16.90 -10.43
C ASP A 391 -12.78 -17.89 -11.43
N ASN A 392 -12.50 -17.71 -12.71
CA ASN A 392 -12.94 -18.64 -13.75
C ASN A 392 -12.26 -20.00 -13.63
N ALA A 393 -10.98 -20.05 -13.28
CA ALA A 393 -10.26 -21.29 -13.08
C ALA A 393 -10.81 -22.11 -11.90
N TYR A 394 -11.20 -21.46 -10.81
CA TYR A 394 -11.79 -22.12 -9.65
C TYR A 394 -13.22 -22.64 -9.87
N ASN A 395 -13.97 -21.96 -10.73
CA ASN A 395 -15.39 -22.28 -10.96
C ASN A 395 -15.65 -23.19 -12.18
N SER A 396 -14.60 -23.55 -12.92
CA SER A 396 -14.74 -24.41 -14.10
C SER A 396 -14.83 -25.88 -13.71
N SER A 397 -15.75 -26.60 -14.35
CA SER A 397 -15.86 -28.05 -14.19
C SER A 397 -14.76 -28.77 -14.99
N PRO A 398 -14.09 -29.79 -14.47
CA PRO A 398 -13.10 -30.54 -15.23
C PRO A 398 -13.70 -31.29 -16.43
N LEU A 399 -15.02 -31.53 -16.43
CA LEU A 399 -15.72 -32.19 -17.55
C LEU A 399 -15.97 -31.27 -18.73
N GLN A 400 -15.75 -29.96 -18.59
CA GLN A 400 -15.89 -29.01 -19.68
C GLN A 400 -14.80 -29.26 -20.73
N VAL A 401 -15.19 -29.33 -21.99
CA VAL A 401 -14.25 -29.29 -23.11
C VAL A 401 -13.93 -27.84 -23.36
N LEU A 402 -12.66 -27.44 -23.13
CA LEU A 402 -12.21 -26.06 -23.38
C LEU A 402 -11.61 -25.91 -24.77
N ARG A 403 -10.99 -26.97 -25.28
CA ARG A 403 -10.41 -27.03 -26.61
C ARG A 403 -10.67 -28.41 -27.24
N PHE A 404 -11.20 -28.42 -28.45
CA PHE A 404 -11.38 -29.65 -29.20
C PHE A 404 -10.03 -30.19 -29.71
N ASP A 405 -10.02 -31.48 -30.09
CA ASP A 405 -8.83 -32.18 -30.61
C ASP A 405 -8.24 -31.55 -31.89
N ASN A 406 -9.06 -30.84 -32.66
CA ASN A 406 -8.66 -30.05 -33.81
C ASN A 406 -8.07 -28.67 -33.48
N GLY A 407 -8.03 -28.29 -32.20
CA GLY A 407 -7.50 -27.01 -31.71
C GLY A 407 -8.53 -25.87 -31.64
N TYR A 408 -9.79 -26.08 -32.02
CA TYR A 408 -10.83 -25.07 -31.90
C TYR A 408 -11.24 -24.88 -30.45
N LEU A 409 -11.51 -23.63 -30.08
CA LEU A 409 -12.04 -23.32 -28.75
C LEU A 409 -13.50 -23.74 -28.66
N ALA A 410 -13.83 -24.56 -27.67
CA ALA A 410 -15.18 -25.02 -27.45
C ALA A 410 -16.06 -23.93 -26.85
N SER A 411 -17.33 -23.89 -27.21
CA SER A 411 -18.33 -23.06 -26.54
C SER A 411 -18.84 -23.77 -25.29
N VAL A 412 -18.68 -23.13 -24.15
CA VAL A 412 -19.26 -23.52 -22.87
C VAL A 412 -20.30 -22.44 -22.52
N ASP A 413 -21.55 -22.71 -22.85
CA ASP A 413 -22.65 -21.74 -22.68
C ASP A 413 -22.36 -20.35 -23.33
N GLY A 414 -21.76 -20.37 -24.51
CA GLY A 414 -21.40 -19.15 -25.25
C GLY A 414 -20.13 -18.45 -24.77
N SER A 415 -19.36 -19.07 -23.86
CA SER A 415 -18.12 -18.54 -23.30
C SER A 415 -17.03 -19.62 -23.33
N ASN A 416 -15.79 -19.25 -23.00
CA ASN A 416 -14.69 -20.18 -22.77
C ASN A 416 -13.63 -19.52 -21.87
N PRO A 417 -13.34 -20.08 -20.70
CA PRO A 417 -12.40 -19.49 -19.74
C PRO A 417 -10.94 -19.42 -20.27
N LEU A 418 -10.54 -20.24 -21.24
CA LEU A 418 -9.22 -20.14 -21.88
C LEU A 418 -8.99 -18.80 -22.59
N ILE A 419 -10.07 -18.14 -23.03
CA ILE A 419 -9.97 -16.81 -23.66
C ILE A 419 -9.22 -15.83 -22.77
N ASN A 420 -9.48 -15.89 -21.47
CA ASN A 420 -8.88 -15.01 -20.49
C ASN A 420 -7.46 -15.45 -20.09
N VAL A 421 -7.30 -16.75 -19.86
CA VAL A 421 -6.02 -17.34 -19.44
C VAL A 421 -4.94 -17.13 -20.51
N GLU A 422 -5.29 -17.31 -21.78
CA GLU A 422 -4.41 -17.12 -22.91
C GLU A 422 -4.36 -15.66 -23.44
N GLY A 423 -5.20 -14.77 -22.87
CA GLY A 423 -5.26 -13.36 -23.26
C GLY A 423 -5.80 -13.12 -24.69
N LEU A 424 -6.69 -14.02 -25.17
CA LEU A 424 -7.23 -13.97 -26.53
C LEU A 424 -8.34 -12.93 -26.68
N GLY A 425 -9.08 -12.64 -25.62
CA GLY A 425 -10.29 -11.82 -25.60
C GLY A 425 -10.06 -10.32 -25.55
N GLY A 426 -8.82 -9.86 -25.43
CA GLY A 426 -8.51 -8.45 -25.32
C GLY A 426 -7.70 -8.11 -24.06
N TYR A 427 -7.79 -6.86 -23.59
CA TYR A 427 -7.01 -6.41 -22.44
C TYR A 427 -7.64 -5.18 -21.76
N ILE A 428 -7.25 -4.97 -20.52
CA ILE A 428 -7.38 -3.70 -19.80
C ILE A 428 -5.99 -3.08 -19.65
N LYS A 429 -5.80 -1.89 -20.21
CA LYS A 429 -4.61 -1.06 -19.97
C LYS A 429 -4.97 0.06 -19.01
N ASP A 430 -4.23 0.18 -17.92
CA ASP A 430 -4.41 1.25 -16.94
C ASP A 430 -3.13 2.08 -16.85
N THR A 431 -3.25 3.38 -17.09
CA THR A 431 -2.15 4.34 -16.98
C THR A 431 -2.48 5.35 -15.89
N GLY A 432 -1.76 5.27 -14.77
CA GLY A 432 -1.82 6.25 -13.68
C GLY A 432 -0.64 7.24 -13.78
N LYS A 433 -0.92 8.51 -13.54
CA LYS A 433 0.09 9.57 -13.37
C LYS A 433 -0.29 10.38 -12.14
N MET A 434 0.65 10.51 -11.22
CA MET A 434 0.45 11.25 -9.97
C MET A 434 1.60 12.21 -9.77
N ASN A 435 1.27 13.46 -9.46
CA ASN A 435 2.25 14.51 -9.23
C ASN A 435 1.82 15.33 -8.01
N THR A 436 2.74 15.54 -7.09
CA THR A 436 2.55 16.37 -5.91
C THR A 436 3.63 17.42 -5.85
N ILE A 437 3.25 18.67 -5.67
CA ILE A 437 4.15 19.79 -5.41
C ILE A 437 3.76 20.39 -4.07
N THR A 438 4.68 20.45 -3.12
CA THR A 438 4.47 21.09 -1.82
C THR A 438 5.52 22.17 -1.59
N ALA A 439 5.07 23.38 -1.27
CA ALA A 439 5.90 24.46 -0.77
C ALA A 439 5.56 24.72 0.70
N ASN A 440 6.56 24.76 1.57
CA ASN A 440 6.40 25.01 2.99
C ASN A 440 7.43 26.04 3.47
N LEU A 441 6.93 27.13 4.05
CA LEU A 441 7.75 28.16 4.67
C LEU A 441 7.58 28.07 6.19
N ARG A 442 8.66 27.73 6.90
CA ARG A 442 8.66 27.63 8.37
C ARG A 442 9.64 28.61 8.97
N TRP A 443 9.19 29.33 10.00
CA TRP A 443 10.01 30.27 10.74
C TRP A 443 10.01 29.97 12.25
N GLU A 444 11.16 29.59 12.77
CA GLU A 444 11.41 29.52 14.21
C GLU A 444 11.76 30.92 14.70
N LEU A 445 10.89 31.52 15.51
CA LEU A 445 11.01 32.89 15.93
C LEU A 445 12.15 33.05 16.94
N PRO A 446 13.24 33.74 16.61
CA PRO A 446 14.44 33.76 17.43
C PRO A 446 14.27 34.49 18.77
N TRP A 447 13.26 35.37 18.86
CA TRP A 447 12.95 36.15 20.08
C TRP A 447 11.98 35.42 21.04
N VAL A 448 11.29 34.37 20.61
CA VAL A 448 10.41 33.55 21.46
C VAL A 448 10.87 32.09 21.39
N LYS A 449 11.67 31.69 22.35
CA LYS A 449 12.21 30.32 22.36
C LYS A 449 11.09 29.27 22.36
N GLY A 450 11.11 28.41 21.35
CA GLY A 450 10.16 27.31 21.19
C GLY A 450 8.94 27.65 20.33
N LEU A 451 8.78 28.91 19.87
CA LEU A 451 7.69 29.31 18.98
C LEU A 451 8.11 29.23 17.52
N SER A 452 7.29 28.57 16.71
CA SER A 452 7.42 28.54 15.25
C SER A 452 6.09 28.79 14.57
N VAL A 453 6.15 29.43 13.39
CA VAL A 453 5.01 29.61 12.51
C VAL A 453 5.32 28.99 11.17
N TYR A 454 4.32 28.52 10.44
CA TYR A 454 4.51 28.00 9.10
C TYR A 454 3.30 28.26 8.20
N ALA A 455 3.57 28.28 6.90
CA ALA A 455 2.57 28.26 5.85
C ALA A 455 2.95 27.20 4.81
N ARG A 456 1.99 26.41 4.39
CA ARG A 456 2.14 25.30 3.42
C ARG A 456 1.11 25.44 2.32
N ALA A 457 1.52 25.19 1.08
CA ALA A 457 0.64 24.98 -0.05
C ALA A 457 1.02 23.65 -0.74
N THR A 458 0.04 22.81 -1.00
CA THR A 458 0.21 21.54 -1.71
C THR A 458 -0.76 21.48 -2.88
N PHE A 459 -0.24 21.04 -4.02
CA PHE A 459 -0.99 20.82 -5.25
C PHE A 459 -0.75 19.38 -5.71
N ASP A 460 -1.83 18.61 -5.82
CA ASP A 460 -1.81 17.28 -6.43
C ASP A 460 -2.55 17.34 -7.76
N ASN A 461 -1.93 16.77 -8.79
CA ASN A 461 -2.55 16.55 -10.08
C ASN A 461 -2.42 15.07 -10.44
N ASN A 462 -3.52 14.36 -10.39
CA ASN A 462 -3.60 12.93 -10.61
C ASN A 462 -4.48 12.63 -11.82
N THR A 463 -3.98 11.77 -12.69
CA THR A 463 -4.70 11.32 -13.88
C THR A 463 -4.66 9.81 -13.95
N ARG A 464 -5.79 9.17 -14.20
CA ARG A 464 -5.88 7.74 -14.48
C ARG A 464 -6.68 7.52 -15.74
N ILE A 465 -6.10 6.80 -16.69
CA ILE A 465 -6.71 6.45 -17.96
C ILE A 465 -6.76 4.93 -18.04
N GLU A 466 -7.96 4.39 -18.08
CA GLU A 466 -8.21 2.97 -18.24
C GLU A 466 -8.83 2.73 -19.62
N ASN A 467 -8.22 1.83 -20.39
CA ASN A 467 -8.69 1.41 -21.69
C ASN A 467 -9.00 -0.07 -21.67
N THR A 468 -10.26 -0.42 -21.82
CA THR A 468 -10.73 -1.80 -21.99
C THR A 468 -10.94 -2.05 -23.49
N PHE A 469 -10.26 -3.05 -23.99
CA PHE A 469 -10.40 -3.50 -25.38
C PHE A 469 -10.89 -4.95 -25.39
N ASP A 470 -12.09 -5.17 -25.89
CA ASP A 470 -12.65 -6.50 -26.05
C ASP A 470 -12.61 -6.93 -27.52
N LYS A 471 -12.02 -8.08 -27.73
CA LYS A 471 -11.85 -8.69 -29.04
C LYS A 471 -12.74 -9.92 -29.14
N PRO A 472 -13.56 -10.05 -30.21
CA PRO A 472 -14.37 -11.24 -30.41
C PRO A 472 -13.49 -12.46 -30.68
N VAL A 473 -13.83 -13.57 -30.05
CA VAL A 473 -13.22 -14.88 -30.24
C VAL A 473 -14.30 -15.82 -30.73
N THR A 474 -14.03 -16.53 -31.82
CA THR A 474 -14.97 -17.52 -32.37
C THR A 474 -14.90 -18.78 -31.53
N LEU A 475 -16.04 -19.22 -31.04
CA LEU A 475 -16.24 -20.47 -30.34
C LEU A 475 -16.98 -21.47 -31.23
N TYR A 476 -16.79 -22.75 -30.95
CA TYR A 476 -17.36 -23.83 -31.73
C TYR A 476 -18.15 -24.78 -30.83
N THR A 477 -19.16 -25.39 -31.42
CA THR A 477 -19.91 -26.52 -30.87
C THR A 477 -19.55 -27.78 -31.64
N TYR A 478 -19.65 -28.94 -31.00
CA TYR A 478 -19.41 -30.23 -31.61
C TYR A 478 -20.69 -31.04 -31.68
N ASP A 479 -21.08 -31.41 -32.90
CA ASP A 479 -22.22 -32.31 -33.12
C ASP A 479 -21.76 -33.77 -33.05
N GLN A 480 -22.18 -34.46 -32.03
CA GLN A 480 -21.84 -35.87 -31.80
C GLN A 480 -22.41 -36.83 -32.85
N GLN A 481 -23.48 -36.45 -33.55
CA GLN A 481 -24.11 -37.32 -34.54
C GLN A 481 -23.44 -37.23 -35.91
N THR A 482 -23.00 -36.04 -36.28
CA THR A 482 -22.35 -35.79 -37.57
C THR A 482 -20.82 -35.76 -37.50
N GLY A 483 -20.27 -35.56 -36.32
CA GLY A 483 -18.83 -35.33 -36.10
C GLY A 483 -18.34 -33.99 -36.61
N GLN A 484 -19.24 -33.01 -36.82
CA GLN A 484 -18.89 -31.71 -37.39
C GLN A 484 -18.72 -30.65 -36.25
N PHE A 485 -17.91 -29.67 -36.56
CA PHE A 485 -17.70 -28.49 -35.70
C PHE A 485 -18.35 -27.28 -36.34
N ASP A 486 -19.35 -26.72 -35.68
CA ASP A 486 -20.05 -25.55 -36.14
C ASP A 486 -19.71 -24.32 -35.27
N THR A 487 -19.70 -23.14 -35.86
CA THR A 487 -19.55 -21.90 -35.08
C THR A 487 -20.76 -21.71 -34.18
N ASP A 488 -20.55 -21.42 -32.91
CA ASP A 488 -21.64 -21.11 -31.99
C ASP A 488 -22.24 -19.73 -32.29
N PRO A 489 -23.49 -19.66 -32.73
CA PRO A 489 -24.15 -18.40 -33.02
C PRO A 489 -24.49 -17.60 -31.74
N ASN A 490 -24.47 -18.26 -30.57
CA ASN A 490 -24.70 -17.67 -29.26
C ASN A 490 -23.43 -17.25 -28.56
N THR A 491 -22.29 -17.14 -29.25
CA THR A 491 -21.04 -16.68 -28.68
C THR A 491 -21.27 -15.33 -27.99
N VAL A 492 -21.38 -15.35 -26.68
CA VAL A 492 -21.71 -14.15 -25.87
C VAL A 492 -20.43 -13.42 -25.46
N TYR A 493 -19.29 -14.11 -25.54
CA TYR A 493 -18.08 -13.65 -24.91
C TYR A 493 -16.82 -13.75 -25.78
N PRO A 494 -16.00 -12.70 -25.74
CA PRO A 494 -16.35 -11.31 -25.52
C PRO A 494 -17.37 -10.91 -26.56
N THR A 495 -18.14 -9.88 -26.40
CA THR A 495 -19.25 -9.53 -27.30
C THR A 495 -18.92 -9.83 -28.76
N ALA A 496 -19.89 -10.31 -29.57
CA ALA A 496 -19.71 -10.67 -30.99
C ALA A 496 -19.10 -9.55 -31.87
N LYS A 497 -18.69 -8.43 -31.26
CA LYS A 497 -18.20 -7.22 -31.91
C LYS A 497 -17.04 -6.64 -31.06
N VAL A 498 -16.07 -6.04 -31.74
CA VAL A 498 -15.01 -5.29 -31.06
C VAL A 498 -15.62 -4.16 -30.25
N SER A 499 -15.31 -4.07 -28.98
CA SER A 499 -15.64 -2.94 -28.15
C SER A 499 -14.41 -2.28 -27.56
N ILE A 500 -14.49 -0.98 -27.40
CA ILE A 500 -13.47 -0.19 -26.70
C ILE A 500 -14.19 0.69 -25.70
N GLU A 501 -13.77 0.64 -24.46
CA GLU A 501 -14.15 1.58 -23.43
C GLU A 501 -12.91 2.31 -22.94
N GLN A 502 -13.00 3.64 -22.83
CA GLN A 502 -11.98 4.45 -22.19
C GLN A 502 -12.61 5.21 -21.03
N ILE A 503 -11.98 5.12 -19.90
CA ILE A 503 -12.38 5.84 -18.69
C ILE A 503 -11.23 6.77 -18.31
N ASP A 504 -11.49 8.07 -18.30
CA ASP A 504 -10.56 9.11 -17.89
C ASP A 504 -11.01 9.67 -16.55
N ARG A 505 -10.10 9.68 -15.58
CA ARG A 505 -10.29 10.28 -14.25
C ARG A 505 -9.20 11.30 -14.01
N PHE A 506 -9.59 12.51 -13.64
CA PHE A 506 -8.72 13.61 -13.27
C PHE A 506 -9.08 14.05 -11.87
N VAL A 507 -8.10 14.11 -10.99
CA VAL A 507 -8.28 14.54 -9.60
C VAL A 507 -7.24 15.60 -9.27
N ASP A 508 -7.71 16.82 -9.04
CA ASP A 508 -6.89 17.94 -8.60
C ASP A 508 -7.19 18.25 -7.13
N ASN A 509 -6.17 18.13 -6.28
CA ASN A 509 -6.29 18.50 -4.88
C ASN A 509 -5.42 19.72 -4.59
N GLN A 510 -5.98 20.65 -3.84
CA GLN A 510 -5.28 21.84 -3.34
C GLN A 510 -5.44 21.87 -1.82
N LEU A 511 -4.32 21.99 -1.09
CA LEU A 511 -4.31 22.16 0.35
C LEU A 511 -3.51 23.41 0.71
N TYR A 512 -4.14 24.34 1.41
CA TYR A 512 -3.50 25.52 2.00
C TYR A 512 -3.59 25.42 3.51
N GLU A 513 -2.47 25.62 4.18
CA GLU A 513 -2.35 25.43 5.62
C GLU A 513 -1.49 26.51 6.25
N ALA A 514 -1.89 27.03 7.40
CA ALA A 514 -1.08 27.91 8.22
C ALA A 514 -1.15 27.47 9.68
N GLY A 515 -0.02 27.48 10.35
CA GLY A 515 0.03 26.98 11.72
C GLY A 515 1.02 27.70 12.62
N ILE A 516 0.73 27.64 13.92
CA ILE A 516 1.56 28.13 15.01
C ILE A 516 1.84 26.95 15.93
N ASN A 517 3.13 26.72 16.24
CA ASN A 517 3.56 25.67 17.15
C ASN A 517 4.43 26.27 18.24
N TYR A 518 4.16 25.89 19.49
CA TYR A 518 4.98 26.23 20.64
C TYR A 518 5.38 24.96 21.37
N ASN A 519 6.69 24.73 21.54
CA ASN A 519 7.22 23.59 22.26
C ASN A 519 8.36 24.06 23.16
N ARG A 520 8.22 23.86 24.48
CA ARG A 520 9.25 24.27 25.42
C ARG A 520 9.20 23.45 26.70
N THR A 521 10.39 23.04 27.18
CA THR A 521 10.58 22.43 28.50
C THR A 521 11.02 23.49 29.50
N PHE A 522 10.28 23.63 30.60
CA PHE A 522 10.58 24.53 31.71
C PHE A 522 11.14 23.74 32.89
N ALA A 523 12.10 24.33 33.60
CA ALA A 523 12.73 23.75 34.80
C ALA A 523 13.14 22.27 34.62
N ALA A 524 13.46 21.83 33.40
CA ALA A 524 13.80 20.46 33.00
C ALA A 524 12.75 19.38 33.35
N LYS A 525 11.55 19.76 33.79
CA LYS A 525 10.49 18.85 34.25
C LYS A 525 9.13 19.10 33.61
N HIS A 526 8.83 20.34 33.22
CA HIS A 526 7.53 20.70 32.67
C HIS A 526 7.65 20.83 31.15
N ASP A 527 7.11 19.88 30.43
CA ASP A 527 7.11 19.88 28.96
C ASP A 527 5.76 20.41 28.47
N VAL A 528 5.77 21.54 27.75
CA VAL A 528 4.56 22.23 27.29
C VAL A 528 4.62 22.29 25.78
N GLY A 529 3.58 21.75 25.12
CA GLY A 529 3.35 21.85 23.70
C GLY A 529 1.98 22.48 23.42
N ALA A 530 1.93 23.40 22.47
CA ALA A 530 0.69 23.99 21.97
C ALA A 530 0.73 24.11 20.46
N MET A 531 -0.38 23.87 19.81
CA MET A 531 -0.51 23.97 18.35
C MET A 531 -1.87 24.55 17.98
N LEU A 532 -1.87 25.44 16.99
CA LEU A 532 -3.08 25.89 16.32
C LEU A 532 -2.83 25.90 14.82
N VAL A 533 -3.68 25.21 14.05
CA VAL A 533 -3.57 25.09 12.60
C VAL A 533 -4.91 25.41 11.97
N ALA A 534 -4.89 26.22 10.93
CA ALA A 534 -6.01 26.44 10.04
C ALA A 534 -5.65 25.85 8.66
N ASN A 535 -6.58 25.09 8.09
CA ASN A 535 -6.39 24.60 6.72
C ASN A 535 -7.66 24.80 5.88
N TYR A 536 -7.45 24.86 4.58
CA TYR A 536 -8.47 24.85 3.55
C TYR A 536 -8.06 23.85 2.48
N GLN A 537 -8.97 22.99 2.10
CA GLN A 537 -8.76 21.99 1.06
C GLN A 537 -9.87 22.06 0.03
N GLN A 538 -9.48 21.92 -1.23
CA GLN A 538 -10.38 21.76 -2.37
C GLN A 538 -9.97 20.53 -3.15
N THR A 539 -10.94 19.68 -3.48
CA THR A 539 -10.81 18.56 -4.39
C THR A 539 -11.72 18.78 -5.58
N HIS A 540 -11.17 18.70 -6.77
CA HIS A 540 -11.89 18.73 -8.03
C HIS A 540 -11.73 17.37 -8.70
N ASN A 541 -12.85 16.68 -8.92
CA ASN A 541 -12.90 15.39 -9.61
C ASN A 541 -13.60 15.57 -10.94
N GLN A 542 -12.99 15.08 -12.01
CA GLN A 542 -13.57 14.99 -13.32
C GLN A 542 -13.49 13.54 -13.81
N TYR A 543 -14.60 13.02 -14.23
CA TYR A 543 -14.76 11.68 -14.75
C TYR A 543 -15.35 11.76 -16.16
N MET A 544 -14.74 11.04 -17.11
CA MET A 544 -15.27 10.83 -18.43
C MET A 544 -15.19 9.37 -18.80
N THR A 545 -16.22 8.84 -19.43
CA THR A 545 -16.19 7.51 -20.06
C THR A 545 -16.69 7.61 -21.48
N GLY A 546 -15.95 6.98 -22.38
CA GLY A 546 -16.32 6.82 -23.77
C GLY A 546 -16.38 5.34 -24.14
N GLU A 547 -17.45 4.91 -24.74
CA GLU A 547 -17.67 3.55 -25.21
C GLU A 547 -17.91 3.54 -26.70
N ASN A 548 -17.22 2.63 -27.40
CA ASN A 548 -17.43 2.35 -28.79
C ASN A 548 -17.79 0.87 -28.98
N GLN A 549 -18.98 0.59 -29.45
CA GLN A 549 -19.41 -0.74 -29.82
C GLN A 549 -19.49 -0.84 -31.35
N ASN A 550 -19.13 -2.01 -31.91
CA ASN A 550 -19.22 -2.31 -33.35
C ASN A 550 -18.11 -1.69 -34.21
N ALA A 551 -16.91 -1.53 -33.74
CA ALA A 551 -15.79 -1.16 -34.61
C ALA A 551 -15.58 -2.25 -35.68
N SER A 552 -15.64 -1.88 -36.94
CA SER A 552 -15.37 -2.81 -38.07
C SER A 552 -13.87 -3.02 -38.34
N ILE A 553 -13.01 -2.25 -37.70
CA ILE A 553 -11.57 -2.32 -37.76
C ILE A 553 -11.07 -2.29 -36.31
N TYR A 554 -9.91 -2.85 -35.99
CA TYR A 554 -9.31 -2.86 -34.66
C TYR A 554 -8.65 -1.50 -34.30
N PRO A 555 -9.42 -0.42 -34.09
CA PRO A 555 -8.81 0.83 -33.64
C PRO A 555 -8.65 0.78 -32.12
N GLU A 556 -7.48 0.98 -31.62
CA GLU A 556 -7.23 1.16 -30.18
C GLU A 556 -7.67 2.56 -29.69
N THR A 557 -8.57 3.25 -30.42
CA THR A 557 -9.03 4.61 -30.07
C THR A 557 -10.53 4.76 -30.26
N ILE A 558 -11.16 5.48 -29.35
CA ILE A 558 -12.61 5.76 -29.36
C ILE A 558 -13.04 6.55 -30.60
N GLY A 559 -12.13 7.35 -31.19
CA GLY A 559 -12.43 8.31 -32.25
C GLY A 559 -12.89 7.76 -33.60
N THR A 560 -12.95 6.43 -33.78
CA THR A 560 -13.25 5.76 -35.06
C THR A 560 -14.60 5.06 -35.08
N ALA A 561 -15.47 5.34 -34.11
CA ALA A 561 -16.72 4.64 -33.87
C ALA A 561 -17.85 5.08 -34.77
N VAL A 562 -18.68 4.10 -35.19
CA VAL A 562 -20.00 4.33 -35.80
C VAL A 562 -21.06 4.68 -34.73
N THR A 563 -20.85 4.22 -33.49
CA THR A 563 -21.75 4.52 -32.36
C THR A 563 -20.87 4.75 -31.12
N ALA A 564 -20.68 6.00 -30.74
CA ALA A 564 -19.98 6.36 -29.51
C ALA A 564 -20.99 6.84 -28.47
N ARG A 565 -20.85 6.34 -27.25
CA ARG A 565 -21.52 6.87 -26.07
C ARG A 565 -20.47 7.60 -25.22
N LEU A 566 -20.74 8.85 -24.90
CA LEU A 566 -19.89 9.64 -24.03
C LEU A 566 -20.68 10.04 -22.79
N LEU A 567 -20.14 9.79 -21.62
CA LEU A 567 -20.70 10.21 -20.34
C LEU A 567 -19.61 10.91 -19.53
N GLY A 568 -20.02 11.78 -18.62
CA GLY A 568 -19.07 12.43 -17.72
C GLY A 568 -19.77 13.04 -16.52
N SER A 569 -18.97 13.30 -15.50
CA SER A 569 -19.37 14.03 -14.31
C SER A 569 -18.21 14.88 -13.79
N GLU A 570 -18.56 15.93 -13.09
CA GLU A 570 -17.62 16.86 -12.50
C GLU A 570 -18.11 17.24 -11.11
N THR A 571 -17.22 17.15 -10.10
CA THR A 571 -17.57 17.47 -8.72
C THR A 571 -16.49 18.30 -8.05
N TYR A 572 -16.93 19.20 -7.15
CA TYR A 572 -16.08 20.07 -6.35
C TYR A 572 -16.39 19.90 -4.88
N ASN A 573 -15.41 19.47 -4.12
CA ASN A 573 -15.51 19.31 -2.67
C ASN A 573 -14.57 20.26 -1.96
N GLN A 574 -15.07 20.96 -0.95
CA GLN A 574 -14.29 21.92 -0.17
C GLN A 574 -14.43 21.61 1.31
N ARG A 575 -13.33 21.73 2.02
CA ARG A 575 -13.27 21.61 3.48
C ARG A 575 -12.44 22.73 4.08
N ALA A 576 -12.87 23.22 5.22
CA ALA A 576 -12.10 24.17 6.02
C ALA A 576 -12.03 23.69 7.46
N SER A 577 -10.87 23.80 8.09
CA SER A 577 -10.69 23.28 9.44
C SER A 577 -9.86 24.22 10.32
N LEU A 578 -10.22 24.25 11.60
CA LEU A 578 -9.39 24.83 12.66
C LEU A 578 -9.07 23.73 13.68
N ILE A 579 -7.78 23.50 13.91
CA ILE A 579 -7.27 22.40 14.75
C ILE A 579 -6.46 22.99 15.88
N GLY A 580 -6.75 22.61 17.11
CA GLY A 580 -5.97 22.98 18.29
C GLY A 580 -5.53 21.78 19.10
N ARG A 581 -4.33 21.83 19.67
CA ARG A 581 -3.81 20.81 20.59
C ARG A 581 -2.95 21.44 21.66
N LEU A 582 -3.13 20.98 22.88
CA LEU A 582 -2.35 21.33 24.06
C LEU A 582 -1.81 20.05 24.69
N ASN A 583 -0.51 19.98 24.89
CA ASN A 583 0.18 18.87 25.55
C ASN A 583 0.90 19.39 26.78
N TYR A 584 0.78 18.65 27.88
CA TYR A 584 1.53 18.90 29.08
C TYR A 584 2.15 17.62 29.61
N GLY A 585 3.45 17.64 29.85
CA GLY A 585 4.21 16.55 30.47
C GLY A 585 4.90 16.99 31.75
N TYR A 586 4.89 16.15 32.78
CA TYR A 586 5.60 16.39 34.02
C TYR A 586 6.60 15.25 34.32
N ASP A 587 7.87 15.62 34.38
CA ASP A 587 9.01 14.79 34.80
C ASP A 587 9.10 13.43 34.09
N TYR A 588 8.66 13.37 32.82
CA TYR A 588 8.55 12.14 32.01
C TYR A 588 7.71 11.03 32.67
N ARG A 589 6.78 11.39 33.60
CA ARG A 589 5.92 10.46 34.33
C ARG A 589 4.47 10.62 33.98
N TYR A 590 3.96 11.84 33.93
CA TYR A 590 2.56 12.16 33.69
C TYR A 590 2.43 13.00 32.44
N PHE A 591 1.50 12.62 31.58
CA PHE A 591 1.22 13.37 30.35
C PHE A 591 -0.27 13.53 30.18
N VAL A 592 -0.70 14.71 29.78
CA VAL A 592 -2.08 15.04 29.43
C VAL A 592 -2.07 15.75 28.09
N GLU A 593 -2.99 15.36 27.22
CA GLU A 593 -3.23 16.01 25.94
C GLU A 593 -4.69 16.35 25.81
N ALA A 594 -5.01 17.56 25.34
CA ALA A 594 -6.33 17.98 24.94
C ALA A 594 -6.26 18.52 23.51
N SER A 595 -7.17 18.09 22.66
CA SER A 595 -7.27 18.59 21.30
C SER A 595 -8.71 18.87 20.91
N PHE A 596 -8.88 19.75 19.94
CA PHE A 596 -10.16 20.00 19.31
C PHE A 596 -9.99 20.21 17.83
N ARG A 597 -11.07 19.97 17.10
CA ARG A 597 -11.18 20.28 15.69
C ARG A 597 -12.54 20.85 15.37
N VAL A 598 -12.56 21.91 14.57
CA VAL A 598 -13.77 22.48 13.98
C VAL A 598 -13.68 22.27 12.48
N ASP A 599 -14.56 21.49 11.90
CA ASP A 599 -14.56 21.16 10.49
C ASP A 599 -15.82 21.66 9.79
N GLY A 600 -15.66 22.26 8.62
CA GLY A 600 -16.72 22.61 7.70
C GLY A 600 -16.57 21.83 6.39
N SER A 601 -17.66 21.23 5.88
CA SER A 601 -17.67 20.44 4.65
C SER A 601 -18.82 20.86 3.73
N THR A 602 -18.54 20.94 2.40
CA THR A 602 -19.55 21.23 1.40
C THR A 602 -20.49 20.06 1.09
N TYR A 603 -20.26 18.89 1.70
CA TYR A 603 -21.21 17.78 1.66
C TYR A 603 -22.53 18.11 2.34
N PHE A 604 -22.53 19.13 3.25
CA PHE A 604 -23.70 19.50 4.02
C PHE A 604 -24.26 20.88 3.64
N HIS A 605 -25.55 21.07 3.91
CA HIS A 605 -26.18 22.38 3.77
C HIS A 605 -25.44 23.47 4.58
N PRO A 606 -25.36 24.74 4.11
CA PRO A 606 -24.65 25.81 4.82
C PRO A 606 -24.94 25.92 6.31
N ASP A 607 -26.19 25.68 6.73
CA ASP A 607 -26.61 25.81 8.12
C ASP A 607 -26.15 24.63 9.02
N HIS A 608 -25.78 23.47 8.41
CA HIS A 608 -25.42 22.25 9.14
C HIS A 608 -24.00 21.75 8.82
N ARG A 609 -23.17 22.56 8.12
CA ARG A 609 -21.89 22.13 7.60
C ARG A 609 -20.74 22.12 8.63
N TRP A 610 -20.90 22.77 9.77
CA TRP A 610 -19.83 22.88 10.77
C TRP A 610 -20.03 21.88 11.90
N GLY A 611 -18.96 21.13 12.22
CA GLY A 611 -18.88 20.19 13.32
C GLY A 611 -17.76 20.53 14.29
N PHE A 612 -17.95 20.23 15.59
CA PHE A 612 -16.96 20.39 16.64
C PHE A 612 -16.62 19.04 17.27
N PHE A 613 -15.33 18.68 17.30
CA PHE A 613 -14.82 17.36 17.66
C PHE A 613 -13.68 17.50 18.67
N PRO A 614 -13.98 17.44 19.99
CA PRO A 614 -12.99 17.47 21.05
C PRO A 614 -12.45 16.08 21.36
N SER A 615 -11.21 16.01 21.86
CA SER A 615 -10.64 14.80 22.45
C SER A 615 -9.71 15.12 23.61
N VAL A 616 -9.58 14.18 24.53
CA VAL A 616 -8.68 14.26 25.67
C VAL A 616 -8.03 12.91 25.92
N SER A 617 -6.76 12.94 26.31
CA SER A 617 -6.04 11.74 26.70
C SER A 617 -5.04 12.01 27.82
N ALA A 618 -4.75 10.97 28.58
CA ALA A 618 -3.79 11.02 29.66
C ALA A 618 -2.94 9.76 29.69
N SER A 619 -1.70 9.87 30.16
CA SER A 619 -0.86 8.70 30.38
C SER A 619 0.03 8.84 31.60
N TRP A 620 0.31 7.70 32.25
CA TRP A 620 1.18 7.57 33.38
C TRP A 620 2.26 6.52 33.11
N VAL A 621 3.52 6.95 33.15
CA VAL A 621 4.68 6.07 32.99
C VAL A 621 5.10 5.57 34.37
N LEU A 622 4.49 4.46 34.81
CA LEU A 622 4.72 3.84 36.11
C LEU A 622 6.18 3.46 36.31
N SER A 623 6.85 2.98 35.23
CA SER A 623 8.27 2.59 35.29
C SER A 623 9.22 3.74 35.61
N ASN A 624 8.78 5.01 35.50
CA ASN A 624 9.58 6.19 35.84
C ASN A 624 9.37 6.66 37.30
N GLU A 625 8.45 6.02 38.05
CA GLU A 625 8.26 6.32 39.47
C GLU A 625 9.41 5.81 40.34
N THR A 626 9.75 6.58 41.38
CA THR A 626 10.90 6.26 42.24
C THR A 626 10.76 4.90 42.91
N PHE A 627 9.55 4.54 43.34
CA PHE A 627 9.28 3.23 43.95
C PHE A 627 9.41 2.08 42.96
N PHE A 628 9.08 2.29 41.67
CA PHE A 628 9.18 1.27 40.65
C PHE A 628 10.62 1.10 40.16
N LYS A 629 11.42 2.17 40.12
CA LYS A 629 12.85 2.12 39.75
C LYS A 629 13.65 1.18 40.64
N ASN A 630 13.28 1.11 41.91
CA ASN A 630 13.90 0.19 42.87
C ASN A 630 13.47 -1.27 42.68
N TRP A 631 12.34 -1.46 41.96
CA TRP A 631 11.74 -2.76 41.65
C TRP A 631 11.97 -3.15 40.19
N LYS A 632 12.82 -2.38 39.49
CA LYS A 632 13.14 -2.58 38.08
C LYS A 632 13.63 -4.00 37.87
N GLN A 633 12.69 -4.82 37.48
CA GLN A 633 12.89 -6.24 37.28
C GLN A 633 13.32 -6.49 35.84
N LYS A 634 14.09 -7.53 35.65
CA LYS A 634 14.59 -8.03 34.35
C LYS A 634 13.49 -8.31 33.32
N VAL A 635 12.21 -8.34 33.75
CA VAL A 635 11.06 -8.72 32.93
C VAL A 635 10.23 -7.52 32.50
N LEU A 636 10.14 -6.44 33.30
CA LEU A 636 9.31 -5.26 33.03
C LEU A 636 10.16 -4.00 33.03
N SER A 637 10.69 -3.61 31.88
CA SER A 637 11.55 -2.42 31.75
C SER A 637 10.72 -1.13 31.54
N ASN A 638 9.56 -1.22 30.89
CA ASN A 638 8.69 -0.09 30.60
C ASN A 638 7.21 -0.45 30.85
N VAL A 639 6.58 0.26 31.78
CA VAL A 639 5.15 0.13 32.10
C VAL A 639 4.50 1.50 31.99
N LYS A 640 3.56 1.63 31.05
CA LYS A 640 2.83 2.87 30.80
C LYS A 640 1.33 2.58 30.68
N PHE A 641 0.54 3.29 31.52
CA PHE A 641 -0.92 3.30 31.40
C PHE A 641 -1.37 4.48 30.56
N ARG A 642 -2.37 4.27 29.73
CA ARG A 642 -2.96 5.28 28.85
C ARG A 642 -4.48 5.18 28.89
N ALA A 643 -5.14 6.34 28.84
CA ALA A 643 -6.58 6.45 28.68
C ALA A 643 -6.87 7.61 27.74
N SER A 644 -7.83 7.43 26.86
CA SER A 644 -8.26 8.44 25.90
C SER A 644 -9.76 8.37 25.69
N THR A 645 -10.35 9.50 25.36
CA THR A 645 -11.72 9.59 24.85
C THR A 645 -11.82 10.76 23.90
N GLY A 646 -12.67 10.64 22.90
CA GLY A 646 -12.84 11.67 21.88
C GLY A 646 -14.09 11.50 21.04
N LEU A 647 -14.47 12.58 20.41
CA LEU A 647 -15.52 12.63 19.41
C LEU A 647 -14.86 12.80 18.03
N LEU A 648 -15.17 11.92 17.09
CA LEU A 648 -14.76 12.01 15.70
C LEU A 648 -15.99 12.29 14.83
N GLY A 649 -15.81 13.16 13.83
CA GLY A 649 -16.81 13.40 12.80
C GLY A 649 -16.56 12.55 11.57
N ASP A 650 -17.59 12.25 10.79
CA ASP A 650 -17.47 11.62 9.47
C ASP A 650 -18.42 12.31 8.48
N ASP A 651 -17.88 12.80 7.35
CA ASP A 651 -18.66 13.35 6.24
C ASP A 651 -18.75 12.38 5.05
N GLY A 652 -18.05 11.25 5.10
CA GLY A 652 -18.02 10.25 4.03
C GLY A 652 -19.26 9.34 3.97
N LEU A 653 -20.13 9.41 5.01
CA LEU A 653 -21.40 8.66 5.05
C LEU A 653 -22.49 9.28 4.17
N VAL A 654 -22.30 10.49 3.71
CA VAL A 654 -23.28 11.26 2.94
C VAL A 654 -22.77 11.43 1.50
N GLY A 655 -23.62 11.16 0.53
CA GLY A 655 -23.29 11.42 -0.88
C GLY A 655 -23.19 12.93 -1.17
N GLU A 656 -22.40 13.27 -2.17
CA GLU A 656 -22.24 14.66 -2.62
C GLU A 656 -23.60 15.25 -2.98
N TYR A 657 -23.84 16.50 -2.58
CA TYR A 657 -25.06 17.27 -2.90
C TYR A 657 -26.38 16.63 -2.44
N SER A 658 -26.35 15.67 -1.48
CA SER A 658 -27.57 15.00 -1.00
C SER A 658 -28.60 15.94 -0.34
N TYR A 659 -28.21 17.17 -0.04
CA TYR A 659 -29.12 18.23 0.44
C TYR A 659 -29.79 19.01 -0.69
N LEU A 660 -29.42 18.78 -1.97
CA LEU A 660 -29.97 19.44 -3.14
C LEU A 660 -30.94 18.53 -3.85
N LEU A 661 -31.97 19.15 -4.46
CA LEU A 661 -32.84 18.50 -5.43
C LEU A 661 -32.09 18.40 -6.77
N THR A 662 -31.89 17.19 -7.25
CA THR A 662 -31.20 16.95 -8.52
C THR A 662 -32.19 16.54 -9.62
N TYR A 663 -31.87 16.93 -10.84
CA TYR A 663 -32.61 16.56 -12.04
C TYR A 663 -31.69 15.76 -12.95
N ILE A 664 -32.21 14.70 -13.55
CA ILE A 664 -31.51 13.93 -14.56
C ILE A 664 -32.23 14.00 -15.89
N GLU A 665 -31.47 14.10 -16.96
CA GLU A 665 -32.01 13.96 -18.31
C GLU A 665 -32.18 12.45 -18.60
N SER A 666 -33.38 12.03 -18.93
CA SER A 666 -33.66 10.64 -19.27
C SER A 666 -33.81 10.46 -20.77
N THR A 667 -33.06 9.53 -21.33
CA THR A 667 -33.27 9.08 -22.72
C THR A 667 -34.37 8.03 -22.85
N ARG A 668 -34.84 7.46 -21.73
CA ARG A 668 -35.89 6.42 -21.70
C ARG A 668 -37.25 6.97 -21.33
N GLU A 669 -37.30 8.08 -20.61
CA GLU A 669 -38.52 8.73 -20.17
C GLU A 669 -38.57 10.13 -20.79
N GLY A 670 -39.68 10.42 -21.45
CA GLY A 670 -39.85 11.67 -22.15
C GLY A 670 -41.25 11.76 -22.72
N TYR A 671 -41.49 12.75 -23.52
CA TYR A 671 -42.79 13.00 -24.12
C TYR A 671 -42.81 12.59 -25.59
N ASN A 672 -43.87 11.94 -26.01
CA ASN A 672 -44.13 11.64 -27.42
C ASN A 672 -44.98 12.77 -28.01
N ILE A 673 -44.36 13.64 -28.79
CA ILE A 673 -45.04 14.78 -29.43
C ILE A 673 -45.04 14.57 -30.94
N GLY A 674 -46.23 14.39 -31.49
CA GLY A 674 -46.41 14.20 -32.95
C GLY A 674 -45.74 12.95 -33.51
N GLY A 675 -45.65 11.85 -32.70
CA GLY A 675 -45.00 10.60 -33.10
C GLY A 675 -43.49 10.57 -32.91
N ASN A 676 -42.87 11.67 -32.47
CA ASN A 676 -41.46 11.73 -32.16
C ASN A 676 -41.23 11.72 -30.64
N TYR A 677 -40.39 10.78 -30.17
CA TYR A 677 -39.94 10.75 -28.81
C TYR A 677 -39.00 11.94 -28.54
N ARG A 678 -39.24 12.65 -27.45
CA ARG A 678 -38.39 13.72 -26.94
C ARG A 678 -37.89 13.33 -25.54
N PRO A 679 -36.58 13.21 -25.33
CA PRO A 679 -36.03 13.00 -23.99
C PRO A 679 -36.54 14.09 -23.05
N GLY A 680 -36.91 13.71 -21.85
CA GLY A 680 -37.38 14.62 -20.81
C GLY A 680 -36.35 14.77 -19.66
N ILE A 681 -36.47 15.86 -18.96
CA ILE A 681 -35.77 16.04 -17.68
C ILE A 681 -36.71 15.50 -16.60
N ILE A 682 -36.26 14.52 -15.86
CA ILE A 682 -36.99 13.98 -14.71
C ILE A 682 -36.31 14.37 -13.39
N MET A 683 -37.12 14.54 -12.38
CA MET A 683 -36.60 14.69 -11.03
C MET A 683 -36.06 13.33 -10.56
N SER A 684 -34.83 13.30 -10.06
CA SER A 684 -34.31 12.09 -9.47
C SER A 684 -35.18 11.69 -8.27
N THR A 685 -35.81 10.53 -8.38
CA THR A 685 -36.59 9.95 -7.26
C THR A 685 -35.76 9.05 -6.37
N GLY A 686 -34.46 8.88 -6.67
CA GLY A 686 -33.58 8.00 -5.93
C GLY A 686 -33.28 8.48 -4.52
N ASN A 687 -33.04 9.80 -4.39
CA ASN A 687 -32.76 10.41 -3.08
C ASN A 687 -33.58 11.70 -2.96
N TYR A 688 -34.43 11.78 -1.95
CA TYR A 688 -35.06 13.04 -1.58
C TYR A 688 -34.00 13.96 -0.95
N PRO A 689 -33.99 15.28 -1.31
CA PRO A 689 -33.09 16.22 -0.71
C PRO A 689 -33.31 16.30 0.81
N ASN A 690 -32.25 16.20 1.59
CA ASN A 690 -32.34 16.35 3.03
C ASN A 690 -31.38 17.44 3.52
N PRO A 691 -31.85 18.68 3.71
CA PRO A 691 -31.01 19.78 4.18
C PRO A 691 -30.55 19.65 5.64
N GLU A 692 -31.18 18.76 6.44
CA GLU A 692 -30.83 18.51 7.86
C GLU A 692 -29.64 17.54 8.00
N LEU A 693 -29.12 16.98 6.90
CA LEU A 693 -27.94 16.11 6.95
C LEU A 693 -26.73 16.86 7.52
N THR A 694 -26.07 16.21 8.48
CA THR A 694 -24.89 16.73 9.15
C THR A 694 -23.93 15.59 9.45
N TRP A 695 -22.83 15.89 10.12
CA TRP A 695 -21.75 14.99 10.46
C TRP A 695 -22.20 13.70 11.14
N GLY A 696 -21.76 12.57 10.63
CA GLY A 696 -21.71 11.33 11.40
C GLY A 696 -20.79 11.51 12.62
N LYS A 697 -21.11 10.90 13.75
CA LYS A 697 -20.34 11.04 14.99
C LYS A 697 -19.96 9.67 15.52
N SER A 698 -18.66 9.46 15.77
CA SER A 698 -18.13 8.29 16.44
C SER A 698 -17.52 8.68 17.78
N HIS A 699 -17.82 7.91 18.82
CA HIS A 699 -17.23 8.03 20.14
C HIS A 699 -16.23 6.90 20.37
N ASP A 700 -15.04 7.23 20.90
CA ASP A 700 -14.01 6.28 21.29
C ASP A 700 -13.74 6.37 22.79
#